data_0ee30e5f2e63e0314ed8b121703e7060
#
_entry.id   0ee30e5f2e63e0314ed8b121703e7060
#
_cell.length_a   1.000
_cell.length_b   1.000
_cell.length_c   1.000
_cell.angle_alpha   90.00
_cell.angle_beta   90.00
_cell.angle_gamma   90.00
#
_symmetry.space_group_name_H-M   'P 1'
#
loop_
_entity.id
_entity.type
_entity.pdbx_description
1 polymer ?
#
loop_
_entity_poly.entity_id
_entity_poly.type
_entity_poly.pdbx_seq_one_letter_code
_entity_poly.pdbx_strand_id
1 'polypeptide(L)'
;MSGADIERHVAQHDSTAASATAAIVKPVGLSDGRVRAVIERITPSIDGGRFPIKRVVGDNVEVEADCFADGHDIVNAVLLWRRAGANKWHNTPLRALGNDRWAAAFVVSSVGRWHYSVCAWVDPFLSWRHDFTRREDLADLRVAALGGATLIEQAAQRASKPADAQLLGVWADELKAAAQNADASDIVAVMALKSLGSDEARGNLARRYPDLQLALTHEQVFSVTVERERARFSSWYEFFPRSASSDAERHGTFADCEDWLPYVQRMGFDVIYFPPIHPVGLERRKGPNNPLTPGADDVGSPWAIGSAEGGHLSIHGELGTLDDFKRLLARAGEHGIEIALDIAFQCAPDHPWVSEHPAWFKKRADGTVQYAENPPKKYQDIYPFDFESADWQGLWQALAGVILYWAEQGVRIFRVDNPHTKSFGFWEWAMAQVRATYPDVVFLSEAFTRPRVMHRLAKIGFSQSYTYYTWRNTKQELTEYFTELSQGPGREYFRPNVWPNTPDILPTALQYGSRPVFMARVALAATLAASYGIYGPAYELLEHRALREGGEEYLDSEKFERRHWQLQRDDSLADFIAALNRARRDNPALQHDHGLRFLKIDNEQLIAYSKTSPDGSNTVICVVNLDPLHEQSGWVELDTEAMGVSAQQAFQMHDLISDTRFLWNGARNFIQLDPQRSPAHVMQLRARLHRENDFDYFL
;
A
#
# COMPACT_ATOMS: atom_id res chain seq x y z
N MET A 1 -23.18 -21.40 -12.95
CA MET A 1 -23.81 -21.11 -11.64
C MET A 1 -24.72 -19.92 -11.80
N SER A 2 -26.00 -20.01 -11.41
CA SER A 2 -26.98 -18.94 -11.60
C SER A 2 -26.75 -17.81 -10.56
N GLY A 3 -27.19 -16.56 -10.86
CA GLY A 3 -27.03 -15.41 -9.97
C GLY A 3 -27.65 -15.62 -8.56
N ALA A 4 -28.61 -16.52 -8.43
CA ALA A 4 -29.21 -16.88 -7.14
C ALA A 4 -28.30 -17.70 -6.22
N ASP A 5 -27.31 -18.40 -6.77
CA ASP A 5 -26.34 -19.18 -5.98
C ASP A 5 -25.22 -18.29 -5.45
N ILE A 6 -24.92 -17.19 -6.14
CA ILE A 6 -23.91 -16.20 -5.72
C ILE A 6 -24.45 -15.33 -4.58
N GLU A 7 -25.70 -14.88 -4.65
CA GLU A 7 -26.34 -14.13 -3.56
C GLU A 7 -26.45 -14.94 -2.26
N ARG A 8 -26.73 -16.25 -2.36
CA ARG A 8 -26.78 -17.14 -1.19
C ARG A 8 -25.40 -17.37 -0.58
N HIS A 9 -24.34 -17.38 -1.38
CA HIS A 9 -22.97 -17.59 -0.87
C HIS A 9 -22.46 -16.36 -0.15
N VAL A 10 -22.74 -15.15 -0.64
CA VAL A 10 -22.39 -13.88 0.00
C VAL A 10 -23.18 -13.67 1.29
N ALA A 11 -24.51 -13.93 1.27
CA ALA A 11 -25.36 -13.79 2.45
C ALA A 11 -25.06 -14.85 3.54
N GLN A 12 -24.64 -16.07 3.17
CA GLN A 12 -24.26 -17.11 4.14
C GLN A 12 -22.89 -16.84 4.80
N HIS A 13 -21.96 -16.14 4.13
CA HIS A 13 -20.68 -15.79 4.74
C HIS A 13 -20.78 -14.64 5.76
N ASP A 14 -21.70 -13.69 5.58
CA ASP A 14 -21.91 -12.61 6.55
C ASP A 14 -22.69 -13.07 7.80
N SER A 15 -23.61 -14.00 7.65
CA SER A 15 -24.41 -14.51 8.78
C SER A 15 -23.66 -15.52 9.69
N THR A 16 -22.64 -16.22 9.15
CA THR A 16 -21.83 -17.18 9.94
C THR A 16 -20.72 -16.52 10.72
N ALA A 17 -20.31 -15.28 10.37
CA ALA A 17 -19.32 -14.52 11.14
C ALA A 17 -19.84 -14.09 12.52
N ALA A 18 -21.15 -13.91 12.70
CA ALA A 18 -21.74 -13.53 13.98
C ALA A 18 -21.85 -14.70 14.98
N SER A 19 -21.81 -15.95 14.51
CA SER A 19 -22.01 -17.14 15.37
C SER A 19 -20.73 -17.75 15.94
N ALA A 20 -19.57 -17.45 15.39
CA ALA A 20 -18.29 -18.06 15.81
C ALA A 20 -17.53 -17.29 16.92
N THR A 21 -17.99 -16.09 17.29
CA THR A 21 -17.38 -15.22 18.30
C THR A 21 -17.62 -15.72 19.74
N ALA A 22 -18.46 -16.72 19.92
CA ALA A 22 -19.02 -17.09 21.21
C ALA A 22 -18.09 -17.90 22.14
N ALA A 23 -16.88 -18.29 21.72
CA ALA A 23 -16.10 -19.26 22.48
C ALA A 23 -15.05 -18.65 23.44
N ILE A 24 -14.70 -17.35 23.34
CA ILE A 24 -13.66 -16.75 24.17
C ILE A 24 -14.13 -15.48 24.90
N VAL A 25 -14.93 -14.64 24.27
CA VAL A 25 -15.54 -13.46 24.90
C VAL A 25 -17.00 -13.43 24.45
N LYS A 26 -17.95 -13.57 25.38
CA LYS A 26 -19.37 -13.29 25.08
C LYS A 26 -19.53 -11.78 25.20
N PRO A 27 -19.74 -11.04 24.09
CA PRO A 27 -20.11 -9.65 24.20
C PRO A 27 -21.49 -9.58 24.89
N VAL A 28 -21.57 -8.82 25.95
CA VAL A 28 -22.85 -8.39 26.48
C VAL A 28 -23.27 -7.21 25.63
N GLY A 29 -24.34 -7.34 24.88
CA GLY A 29 -24.88 -6.22 24.09
C GLY A 29 -25.24 -5.05 24.99
N LEU A 30 -25.36 -3.84 24.44
CA LEU A 30 -25.79 -2.61 25.10
C LEU A 30 -27.13 -2.70 25.86
N SER A 31 -27.82 -3.83 25.77
CA SER A 31 -29.02 -4.15 26.53
C SER A 31 -28.79 -4.47 28.02
N ASP A 32 -27.54 -4.75 28.44
CA ASP A 32 -27.20 -4.98 29.85
C ASP A 32 -26.64 -3.68 30.47
N GLY A 33 -27.45 -2.97 31.24
CA GLY A 33 -27.09 -1.72 31.87
C GLY A 33 -25.97 -1.80 32.90
N ARG A 34 -25.44 -3.00 33.19
CA ARG A 34 -24.26 -3.20 34.07
C ARG A 34 -22.93 -3.09 33.31
N VAL A 35 -22.94 -3.08 32.00
CA VAL A 35 -21.74 -2.86 31.18
C VAL A 35 -21.32 -1.40 31.33
N ARG A 36 -20.11 -1.18 31.87
CA ARG A 36 -19.59 0.17 32.16
C ARG A 36 -18.41 0.55 31.29
N ALA A 37 -17.74 -0.42 30.66
CA ALA A 37 -16.64 -0.15 29.75
C ALA A 37 -17.16 0.52 28.47
N VAL A 38 -16.45 1.54 28.01
CA VAL A 38 -16.69 2.27 26.77
C VAL A 38 -15.49 2.09 25.85
N ILE A 39 -15.74 1.89 24.55
CA ILE A 39 -14.71 1.81 23.51
C ILE A 39 -15.05 2.81 22.45
N GLU A 40 -14.13 3.75 22.19
CA GLU A 40 -14.28 4.79 21.19
C GLU A 40 -13.02 4.86 20.29
N ARG A 41 -13.14 5.55 19.19
CA ARG A 41 -12.05 5.96 18.31
C ARG A 41 -11.01 4.86 17.99
N ILE A 42 -11.48 3.71 17.55
CA ILE A 42 -10.56 2.66 17.06
C ILE A 42 -9.89 3.13 15.77
N THR A 43 -8.56 3.13 15.76
CA THR A 43 -7.73 3.46 14.60
C THR A 43 -6.68 2.35 14.36
N PRO A 44 -6.27 2.14 13.07
CA PRO A 44 -6.75 2.79 11.86
C PRO A 44 -8.15 2.34 11.46
N SER A 45 -8.95 3.25 10.91
CA SER A 45 -10.27 2.92 10.34
C SER A 45 -10.57 3.82 9.14
N ILE A 46 -11.24 3.26 8.13
CA ILE A 46 -11.58 3.97 6.91
C ILE A 46 -13.11 4.05 6.81
N ASP A 47 -13.62 5.28 6.78
CA ASP A 47 -15.06 5.57 6.70
C ASP A 47 -15.88 4.73 7.70
N GLY A 48 -15.47 4.75 8.99
CA GLY A 48 -16.13 4.02 10.07
C GLY A 48 -16.04 2.49 9.94
N GLY A 49 -15.00 1.97 9.27
CA GLY A 49 -14.79 0.53 9.09
C GLY A 49 -15.44 -0.05 7.83
N ARG A 50 -16.09 0.79 6.98
CA ARG A 50 -16.66 0.33 5.72
C ARG A 50 -15.61 -0.25 4.78
N PHE A 51 -14.43 0.35 4.70
CA PHE A 51 -13.35 -0.11 3.83
C PHE A 51 -12.19 -0.68 4.63
N PRO A 52 -11.50 -1.69 4.08
CA PRO A 52 -10.31 -2.24 4.70
C PRO A 52 -9.12 -1.28 4.61
N ILE A 53 -8.31 -1.26 5.63
CA ILE A 53 -6.94 -0.77 5.50
C ILE A 53 -6.11 -1.75 4.67
N LYS A 54 -4.97 -1.29 4.14
CA LYS A 54 -4.06 -2.11 3.32
C LYS A 54 -2.74 -2.35 4.03
N ARG A 55 -2.29 -3.60 3.96
CA ARG A 55 -0.95 -4.03 4.43
C ARG A 55 -0.38 -5.04 3.44
N VAL A 56 0.89 -5.34 3.57
CA VAL A 56 1.51 -6.48 2.89
C VAL A 56 1.91 -7.53 3.92
N VAL A 57 2.20 -8.74 3.43
CA VAL A 57 2.63 -9.84 4.29
C VAL A 57 3.86 -9.43 5.11
N GLY A 58 3.81 -9.69 6.42
CA GLY A 58 4.86 -9.31 7.36
C GLY A 58 4.65 -7.95 8.02
N ASP A 59 3.73 -7.11 7.53
CA ASP A 59 3.45 -5.83 8.15
C ASP A 59 2.84 -5.99 9.54
N ASN A 60 3.16 -5.03 10.39
CA ASN A 60 2.54 -4.85 11.69
C ASN A 60 1.32 -3.95 11.56
N VAL A 61 0.20 -4.37 12.14
CA VAL A 61 -1.03 -3.56 12.25
C VAL A 61 -1.08 -3.01 13.67
N GLU A 62 -0.70 -1.77 13.83
CA GLU A 62 -0.84 -1.05 15.10
C GLU A 62 -2.27 -0.54 15.23
N VAL A 63 -2.92 -0.89 16.35
CA VAL A 63 -4.29 -0.50 16.66
C VAL A 63 -4.29 0.31 17.94
N GLU A 64 -4.86 1.52 17.85
CA GLU A 64 -5.15 2.35 19.01
C GLU A 64 -6.66 2.43 19.22
N ALA A 65 -7.09 2.53 20.49
CA ALA A 65 -8.46 2.77 20.87
C ALA A 65 -8.52 3.61 22.14
N ASP A 66 -9.60 4.34 22.33
CA ASP A 66 -9.91 4.98 23.59
C ASP A 66 -10.81 4.01 24.40
N CYS A 67 -10.32 3.52 25.55
CA CYS A 67 -11.04 2.59 26.42
C CYS A 67 -11.10 3.16 27.84
N PHE A 68 -12.30 3.38 28.36
CA PHE A 68 -12.52 3.98 29.68
C PHE A 68 -13.82 3.47 30.31
N ALA A 69 -14.07 3.85 31.55
CA ALA A 69 -15.32 3.59 32.27
C ALA A 69 -15.66 4.77 33.17
N ASP A 70 -16.88 4.78 33.66
CA ASP A 70 -17.28 5.65 34.76
C ASP A 70 -16.60 5.26 36.07
N GLY A 71 -16.57 6.18 37.06
CA GLY A 71 -15.97 5.93 38.37
C GLY A 71 -14.44 5.90 38.38
N HIS A 72 -13.87 5.08 39.29
CA HIS A 72 -12.43 5.00 39.51
C HIS A 72 -11.86 3.59 39.28
N ASP A 73 -12.68 2.67 38.81
CA ASP A 73 -12.29 1.30 38.54
C ASP A 73 -11.29 1.20 37.39
N ILE A 74 -10.44 0.22 37.46
CA ILE A 74 -9.44 -0.03 36.40
C ILE A 74 -10.12 -0.70 35.21
N VAL A 75 -9.95 -0.10 34.06
CA VAL A 75 -10.31 -0.71 32.77
C VAL A 75 -9.15 -1.56 32.28
N ASN A 76 -9.48 -2.67 31.64
CA ASN A 76 -8.54 -3.51 30.90
C ASN A 76 -9.10 -3.78 29.51
N ALA A 77 -8.22 -3.97 28.51
CA ALA A 77 -8.64 -4.16 27.13
C ALA A 77 -7.71 -5.10 26.37
N VAL A 78 -8.28 -5.76 25.35
CA VAL A 78 -7.53 -6.62 24.41
C VAL A 78 -7.90 -6.29 22.97
N LEU A 79 -6.91 -6.37 22.10
CA LEU A 79 -7.07 -6.38 20.67
C LEU A 79 -7.44 -7.79 20.22
N LEU A 80 -8.56 -7.92 19.53
CA LEU A 80 -9.01 -9.15 18.90
C LEU A 80 -8.62 -9.12 17.42
N TRP A 81 -8.04 -10.21 16.91
CA TRP A 81 -7.67 -10.29 15.51
C TRP A 81 -7.73 -11.72 14.98
N ARG A 82 -8.00 -11.88 13.68
CA ARG A 82 -8.01 -13.17 12.99
C ARG A 82 -7.91 -13.01 11.49
N ARG A 83 -7.51 -14.09 10.81
CA ARG A 83 -7.68 -14.20 9.35
C ARG A 83 -9.17 -14.44 9.04
N ALA A 84 -9.69 -13.87 7.96
CA ALA A 84 -11.05 -14.14 7.50
C ALA A 84 -11.25 -15.65 7.26
N GLY A 85 -12.41 -16.16 7.66
CA GLY A 85 -12.73 -17.60 7.62
C GLY A 85 -12.17 -18.42 8.79
N ALA A 86 -11.28 -17.87 9.62
CA ALA A 86 -10.86 -18.56 10.84
C ALA A 86 -11.94 -18.48 11.92
N ASN A 87 -12.22 -19.61 12.61
CA ASN A 87 -13.24 -19.65 13.65
C ASN A 87 -12.77 -19.01 14.96
N LYS A 88 -11.47 -18.98 15.22
CA LYS A 88 -10.90 -18.52 16.48
C LYS A 88 -10.31 -17.12 16.34
N TRP A 89 -10.67 -16.24 17.29
CA TRP A 89 -10.00 -14.98 17.50
C TRP A 89 -8.73 -15.18 18.34
N HIS A 90 -7.66 -14.52 17.92
CA HIS A 90 -6.50 -14.27 18.76
C HIS A 90 -6.75 -13.01 19.57
N ASN A 91 -6.09 -12.90 20.71
CA ASN A 91 -6.12 -11.68 21.51
C ASN A 91 -4.70 -11.24 21.88
N THR A 92 -4.52 -9.93 21.94
CA THR A 92 -3.28 -9.28 22.37
C THR A 92 -3.67 -8.21 23.39
N PRO A 93 -3.12 -8.24 24.63
CA PRO A 93 -3.38 -7.19 25.61
C PRO A 93 -3.03 -5.82 25.06
N LEU A 94 -3.92 -4.84 25.23
CA LEU A 94 -3.60 -3.46 24.94
C LEU A 94 -2.79 -2.84 26.09
N ARG A 95 -1.85 -1.99 25.75
CA ARG A 95 -1.03 -1.21 26.67
C ARG A 95 -1.60 0.19 26.77
N ALA A 96 -1.82 0.68 27.98
CA ALA A 96 -2.24 2.05 28.22
C ALA A 96 -1.14 3.06 27.83
N LEU A 97 -1.54 4.09 27.10
CA LEU A 97 -0.69 5.21 26.66
C LEU A 97 -0.92 6.49 27.48
N GLY A 98 -1.84 6.47 28.43
CA GLY A 98 -2.34 7.64 29.15
C GLY A 98 -3.54 8.30 28.46
N ASN A 99 -4.30 9.07 29.24
CA ASN A 99 -5.55 9.73 28.79
C ASN A 99 -6.50 8.74 28.07
N ASP A 100 -6.74 7.60 28.71
CA ASP A 100 -7.63 6.53 28.23
C ASP A 100 -7.30 5.94 26.85
N ARG A 101 -6.14 6.32 26.29
CA ARG A 101 -5.62 5.75 25.03
C ARG A 101 -4.90 4.44 25.29
N TRP A 102 -5.17 3.48 24.43
CA TRP A 102 -4.62 2.14 24.49
C TRP A 102 -4.09 1.71 23.13
N ALA A 103 -3.03 0.90 23.10
CA ALA A 103 -2.48 0.40 21.85
C ALA A 103 -2.02 -1.05 21.96
N ALA A 104 -2.17 -1.78 20.88
CA ALA A 104 -1.56 -3.07 20.64
C ALA A 104 -1.32 -3.28 19.15
N ALA A 105 -0.59 -4.33 18.81
CA ALA A 105 -0.29 -4.63 17.42
C ALA A 105 -0.37 -6.14 17.16
N PHE A 106 -0.57 -6.48 15.88
CA PHE A 106 -0.47 -7.85 15.40
C PHE A 106 0.15 -7.88 14.01
N VAL A 107 0.82 -8.98 13.67
CA VAL A 107 1.48 -9.18 12.38
C VAL A 107 0.54 -9.95 11.45
N VAL A 108 0.38 -9.46 10.21
CA VAL A 108 -0.37 -10.15 9.16
C VAL A 108 0.59 -11.06 8.38
N SER A 109 0.42 -12.37 8.50
CA SER A 109 1.39 -13.38 8.04
C SER A 109 1.06 -14.02 6.69
N SER A 110 -0.07 -13.68 6.08
CA SER A 110 -0.48 -14.24 4.79
C SER A 110 -1.40 -13.33 4.01
N VAL A 111 -1.34 -13.41 2.69
CA VAL A 111 -2.22 -12.71 1.76
C VAL A 111 -3.69 -13.06 2.02
N GLY A 112 -4.57 -12.08 1.86
CA GLY A 112 -6.00 -12.20 1.99
C GLY A 112 -6.62 -11.21 2.95
N ARG A 113 -7.84 -11.49 3.40
CA ARG A 113 -8.58 -10.62 4.32
C ARG A 113 -8.29 -11.00 5.77
N TRP A 114 -8.05 -10.00 6.61
CA TRP A 114 -7.93 -10.12 8.07
C TRP A 114 -8.93 -9.20 8.75
N HIS A 115 -9.24 -9.51 10.01
CA HIS A 115 -10.20 -8.77 10.82
C HIS A 115 -9.60 -8.42 12.17
N TYR A 116 -9.99 -7.27 12.72
CA TYR A 116 -9.65 -6.88 14.08
C TYR A 116 -10.80 -6.10 14.73
N SER A 117 -10.83 -6.11 16.04
CA SER A 117 -11.74 -5.35 16.91
C SER A 117 -11.13 -5.19 18.29
N VAL A 118 -11.77 -4.47 19.18
CA VAL A 118 -11.32 -4.25 20.55
C VAL A 118 -12.38 -4.76 21.52
N CYS A 119 -11.93 -5.38 22.61
CA CYS A 119 -12.77 -5.76 23.72
C CYS A 119 -12.20 -5.15 25.00
N ALA A 120 -13.07 -4.51 25.82
CA ALA A 120 -12.70 -3.86 27.05
C ALA A 120 -13.67 -4.26 28.19
N TRP A 121 -13.19 -4.22 29.41
CA TRP A 121 -13.98 -4.48 30.61
C TRP A 121 -13.46 -3.69 31.82
N VAL A 122 -14.33 -3.43 32.77
CA VAL A 122 -13.91 -3.03 34.11
C VAL A 122 -13.33 -4.27 34.80
N ASP A 123 -12.09 -4.21 35.27
CA ASP A 123 -11.40 -5.33 35.88
C ASP A 123 -11.47 -5.25 37.40
N PRO A 124 -12.36 -6.03 38.06
CA PRO A 124 -12.54 -5.98 39.51
C PRO A 124 -11.28 -6.38 40.26
N PHE A 125 -10.49 -7.32 39.74
CA PHE A 125 -9.25 -7.75 40.37
C PHE A 125 -8.19 -6.66 40.37
N LEU A 126 -8.00 -6.00 39.23
CA LEU A 126 -7.05 -4.87 39.09
C LEU A 126 -7.50 -3.66 39.90
N SER A 127 -8.80 -3.33 39.92
CA SER A 127 -9.38 -2.27 40.75
C SER A 127 -9.13 -2.53 42.23
N TRP A 128 -9.46 -3.76 42.70
CA TRP A 128 -9.17 -4.17 44.06
C TRP A 128 -7.67 -4.04 44.39
N ARG A 129 -6.80 -4.53 43.54
CA ARG A 129 -5.36 -4.56 43.79
C ARG A 129 -4.78 -3.13 43.86
N HIS A 130 -5.27 -2.23 42.99
CA HIS A 130 -4.89 -0.82 42.99
C HIS A 130 -5.27 -0.14 44.33
N ASP A 131 -6.50 -0.37 44.82
CA ASP A 131 -6.98 0.23 46.02
C ASP A 131 -6.33 -0.43 47.27
N PHE A 132 -6.16 -1.75 47.24
CA PHE A 132 -5.56 -2.52 48.33
C PHE A 132 -4.15 -2.02 48.68
N THR A 133 -3.34 -1.74 47.69
CA THR A 133 -1.96 -1.24 47.89
C THR A 133 -1.93 0.15 48.55
N ARG A 134 -2.97 0.95 48.39
CA ARG A 134 -3.09 2.33 48.89
C ARG A 134 -3.72 2.40 50.30
N ARG A 135 -4.41 1.35 50.75
CA ARG A 135 -5.05 1.36 52.07
C ARG A 135 -4.01 1.34 53.19
N GLU A 136 -4.26 2.16 54.23
CA GLU A 136 -3.36 2.29 55.38
C GLU A 136 -3.99 1.76 56.68
N ASP A 137 -5.30 1.91 56.82
CA ASP A 137 -6.04 1.42 57.97
C ASP A 137 -6.13 -0.10 57.96
N LEU A 138 -5.78 -0.74 59.10
CA LEU A 138 -5.75 -2.22 59.21
C LEU A 138 -7.13 -2.85 59.10
N ALA A 139 -8.16 -2.24 59.69
CA ALA A 139 -9.51 -2.79 59.66
C ALA A 139 -10.03 -2.82 58.22
N ASP A 140 -9.83 -1.70 57.47
CA ASP A 140 -10.13 -1.61 56.06
C ASP A 140 -9.29 -2.59 55.23
N LEU A 141 -7.99 -2.74 55.52
CA LEU A 141 -7.10 -3.62 54.80
C LEU A 141 -7.52 -5.10 54.95
N ARG A 142 -7.98 -5.51 56.16
CA ARG A 142 -8.49 -6.87 56.41
C ARG A 142 -9.75 -7.16 55.58
N VAL A 143 -10.71 -6.25 55.57
CA VAL A 143 -11.94 -6.38 54.76
C VAL A 143 -11.60 -6.42 53.28
N ALA A 144 -10.72 -5.54 52.84
CA ALA A 144 -10.26 -5.53 51.44
C ALA A 144 -9.51 -6.82 51.04
N ALA A 145 -8.72 -7.39 51.95
CA ALA A 145 -8.04 -8.68 51.72
C ALA A 145 -9.03 -9.84 51.55
N LEU A 146 -10.10 -9.89 52.36
CA LEU A 146 -11.17 -10.88 52.18
C LEU A 146 -11.89 -10.74 50.86
N GLY A 147 -12.16 -9.49 50.43
CA GLY A 147 -12.72 -9.22 49.10
C GLY A 147 -11.80 -9.68 47.99
N GLY A 148 -10.49 -9.39 48.12
CA GLY A 148 -9.47 -9.85 47.16
C GLY A 148 -9.36 -11.35 47.07
N ALA A 149 -9.40 -12.04 48.20
CA ALA A 149 -9.38 -13.52 48.23
C ALA A 149 -10.58 -14.11 47.47
N THR A 150 -11.76 -13.47 47.58
CA THR A 150 -12.95 -13.88 46.79
C THR A 150 -12.73 -13.70 45.30
N LEU A 151 -12.14 -12.59 44.87
CA LEU A 151 -11.82 -12.36 43.46
C LEU A 151 -10.78 -13.35 42.92
N ILE A 152 -9.79 -13.73 43.75
CA ILE A 152 -8.77 -14.71 43.40
C ILE A 152 -9.39 -16.11 43.29
N GLU A 153 -10.31 -16.50 44.21
CA GLU A 153 -11.05 -17.76 44.09
C GLU A 153 -11.89 -17.82 42.82
N GLN A 154 -12.55 -16.75 42.46
CA GLN A 154 -13.28 -16.64 41.19
C GLN A 154 -12.34 -16.80 39.99
N ALA A 155 -11.12 -16.23 40.04
CA ALA A 155 -10.12 -16.42 39.00
C ALA A 155 -9.63 -17.88 38.95
N ALA A 156 -9.47 -18.54 40.12
CA ALA A 156 -9.15 -19.97 40.19
C ALA A 156 -10.23 -20.85 39.54
N GLN A 157 -11.51 -20.53 39.78
CA GLN A 157 -12.64 -21.22 39.12
C GLN A 157 -12.66 -21.08 37.63
N ARG A 158 -12.20 -19.93 37.09
CA ARG A 158 -12.09 -19.66 35.65
C ARG A 158 -10.82 -20.25 35.03
N ALA A 159 -9.85 -20.66 35.84
CA ALA A 159 -8.56 -21.16 35.37
C ALA A 159 -8.71 -22.43 34.55
N SER A 160 -8.24 -22.38 33.29
CA SER A 160 -8.27 -23.51 32.36
C SER A 160 -7.20 -24.57 32.64
N LYS A 161 -6.17 -24.23 33.43
CA LYS A 161 -5.09 -25.13 33.83
C LYS A 161 -5.25 -25.52 35.30
N PRO A 162 -5.36 -26.82 35.64
CA PRO A 162 -5.53 -27.27 37.04
C PRO A 162 -4.44 -26.77 37.99
N ALA A 163 -3.18 -26.71 37.53
CA ALA A 163 -2.07 -26.20 38.33
C ALA A 163 -2.23 -24.72 38.69
N ASP A 164 -2.70 -23.89 37.71
CA ASP A 164 -2.94 -22.46 37.91
C ASP A 164 -4.13 -22.27 38.89
N ALA A 165 -5.19 -23.08 38.76
CA ALA A 165 -6.33 -23.08 39.69
C ALA A 165 -5.90 -23.39 41.12
N GLN A 166 -5.05 -24.39 41.31
CA GLN A 166 -4.51 -24.78 42.62
C GLN A 166 -3.66 -23.65 43.23
N LEU A 167 -2.75 -23.04 42.44
CA LEU A 167 -1.91 -21.92 42.91
C LEU A 167 -2.73 -20.73 43.35
N LEU A 168 -3.76 -20.36 42.56
CA LEU A 168 -4.68 -19.27 42.89
C LEU A 168 -5.51 -19.60 44.13
N GLY A 169 -6.01 -20.84 44.27
CA GLY A 169 -6.74 -21.29 45.45
C GLY A 169 -5.90 -21.18 46.72
N VAL A 170 -4.68 -21.69 46.69
CA VAL A 170 -3.72 -21.58 47.84
C VAL A 170 -3.48 -20.10 48.18
N TRP A 171 -3.29 -19.24 47.20
CA TRP A 171 -3.10 -17.82 47.47
C TRP A 171 -4.32 -17.16 48.10
N ALA A 172 -5.52 -17.48 47.65
CA ALA A 172 -6.76 -17.00 48.26
C ALA A 172 -6.90 -17.43 49.73
N ASP A 173 -6.59 -18.73 50.04
CA ASP A 173 -6.65 -19.24 51.39
C ASP A 173 -5.61 -18.59 52.31
N GLU A 174 -4.39 -18.40 51.84
CA GLU A 174 -3.32 -17.72 52.58
C GLU A 174 -3.74 -16.25 52.87
N LEU A 175 -4.31 -15.55 51.89
CA LEU A 175 -4.77 -14.16 52.05
C LEU A 175 -5.93 -14.06 53.07
N LYS A 176 -6.87 -15.02 53.05
CA LYS A 176 -7.96 -15.10 54.03
C LYS A 176 -7.41 -15.36 55.45
N ALA A 177 -6.54 -16.32 55.59
CA ALA A 177 -5.93 -16.67 56.88
C ALA A 177 -5.13 -15.49 57.45
N ALA A 178 -4.33 -14.81 56.61
CA ALA A 178 -3.60 -13.63 57.03
C ALA A 178 -4.53 -12.47 57.45
N ALA A 179 -5.63 -12.25 56.72
CA ALA A 179 -6.61 -11.23 57.07
C ALA A 179 -7.34 -11.49 58.38
N GLN A 180 -7.62 -12.76 58.69
CA GLN A 180 -8.30 -13.18 59.96
C GLN A 180 -7.40 -13.06 61.16
N ASN A 181 -6.11 -13.35 61.02
CA ASN A 181 -5.13 -13.44 62.12
C ASN A 181 -4.33 -12.16 62.37
N ALA A 182 -4.45 -11.14 61.50
CA ALA A 182 -3.71 -9.86 61.64
C ALA A 182 -4.20 -9.09 62.87
N ASP A 183 -3.27 -8.78 63.81
CA ASP A 183 -3.53 -7.93 64.96
C ASP A 183 -3.32 -6.43 64.57
N ALA A 184 -4.23 -5.58 64.98
CA ALA A 184 -4.20 -4.13 64.69
C ALA A 184 -2.97 -3.43 65.27
N SER A 185 -2.38 -3.96 66.29
CA SER A 185 -1.20 -3.40 66.96
C SER A 185 0.13 -3.92 66.36
N ASP A 186 0.08 -4.90 65.47
CA ASP A 186 1.28 -5.52 64.88
C ASP A 186 1.53 -5.01 63.45
N ILE A 187 2.46 -4.06 63.34
CA ILE A 187 2.89 -3.48 62.07
C ILE A 187 3.49 -4.54 61.12
N VAL A 188 4.08 -5.59 61.66
CA VAL A 188 4.67 -6.66 60.86
C VAL A 188 3.57 -7.48 60.18
N ALA A 189 2.46 -7.75 60.89
CA ALA A 189 1.29 -8.42 60.33
C ALA A 189 0.63 -7.58 59.23
N VAL A 190 0.56 -6.25 59.37
CA VAL A 190 0.09 -5.33 58.32
C VAL A 190 0.96 -5.38 57.09
N MET A 191 2.28 -5.32 57.27
CA MET A 191 3.23 -5.39 56.14
C MET A 191 3.19 -6.74 55.43
N ALA A 192 3.07 -7.84 56.18
CA ALA A 192 2.95 -9.20 55.64
C ALA A 192 1.66 -9.34 54.82
N LEU A 193 0.52 -8.83 55.32
CA LEU A 193 -0.76 -8.82 54.59
C LEU A 193 -0.70 -8.02 53.29
N LYS A 194 -0.09 -6.83 53.34
CA LYS A 194 0.14 -6.01 52.12
C LYS A 194 1.05 -6.73 51.12
N SER A 195 2.15 -7.30 51.59
CA SER A 195 3.09 -8.03 50.74
C SER A 195 2.41 -9.20 50.04
N LEU A 196 1.61 -9.98 50.80
CA LEU A 196 0.89 -11.14 50.28
C LEU A 196 -0.16 -10.73 49.20
N GLY A 197 -0.96 -9.71 49.46
CA GLY A 197 -1.97 -9.24 48.51
C GLY A 197 -1.39 -8.53 47.29
N SER A 198 -0.15 -8.01 47.40
CA SER A 198 0.55 -7.29 46.32
C SER A 198 1.54 -8.18 45.54
N ASP A 199 1.60 -9.52 45.85
CA ASP A 199 2.51 -10.42 45.14
C ASP A 199 2.35 -10.31 43.60
N GLU A 200 3.44 -9.94 42.93
CA GLU A 200 3.41 -9.66 41.52
C GLU A 200 3.28 -10.92 40.65
N ALA A 201 3.95 -12.00 41.08
CA ALA A 201 3.91 -13.25 40.32
C ALA A 201 2.52 -13.89 40.34
N ARG A 202 1.90 -13.92 41.54
CA ARG A 202 0.53 -14.42 41.75
C ARG A 202 -0.51 -13.48 41.13
N GLY A 203 -0.29 -12.15 41.19
CA GLY A 203 -1.12 -11.17 40.54
C GLY A 203 -1.12 -11.33 39.02
N ASN A 204 0.04 -11.58 38.40
CA ASN A 204 0.16 -11.89 36.98
C ASN A 204 -0.53 -13.19 36.59
N LEU A 205 -0.58 -14.17 37.50
CA LEU A 205 -1.33 -15.40 37.28
C LEU A 205 -2.85 -15.13 37.27
N ALA A 206 -3.37 -14.38 38.25
CA ALA A 206 -4.79 -14.04 38.32
C ALA A 206 -5.28 -13.23 37.09
N ARG A 207 -4.45 -12.33 36.61
CA ARG A 207 -4.71 -11.53 35.38
C ARG A 207 -4.95 -12.38 34.13
N ARG A 208 -4.46 -13.63 34.08
CA ARG A 208 -4.70 -14.54 32.95
C ARG A 208 -6.13 -15.06 32.90
N TYR A 209 -6.88 -14.92 33.98
CA TYR A 209 -8.23 -15.44 34.15
C TYR A 209 -9.22 -14.34 34.54
N PRO A 210 -9.34 -13.25 33.73
CA PRO A 210 -10.20 -12.12 34.05
C PRO A 210 -11.68 -12.53 34.10
N ASP A 211 -12.51 -11.72 34.76
CA ASP A 211 -13.95 -11.81 34.64
C ASP A 211 -14.41 -11.03 33.41
N LEU A 212 -14.91 -11.74 32.43
CA LEU A 212 -15.37 -11.15 31.16
C LEU A 212 -16.90 -11.14 31.04
N GLN A 213 -17.64 -11.40 32.14
CA GLN A 213 -19.10 -11.48 32.08
C GLN A 213 -19.73 -10.16 31.59
N LEU A 214 -19.14 -9.02 31.96
CA LEU A 214 -19.57 -7.68 31.55
C LEU A 214 -18.59 -7.01 30.57
N ALA A 215 -17.81 -7.80 29.83
CA ALA A 215 -16.92 -7.27 28.80
C ALA A 215 -17.73 -6.76 27.61
N LEU A 216 -17.30 -5.62 27.08
CA LEU A 216 -17.82 -5.03 25.84
C LEU A 216 -16.86 -5.33 24.70
N THR A 217 -17.37 -5.89 23.61
CA THR A 217 -16.65 -5.94 22.32
C THR A 217 -17.27 -4.89 21.40
N HIS A 218 -16.42 -4.10 20.75
CA HIS A 218 -16.86 -3.07 19.83
C HIS A 218 -17.70 -3.71 18.70
N GLU A 219 -18.83 -3.09 18.35
CA GLU A 219 -19.80 -3.65 17.39
C GLU A 219 -19.22 -3.80 15.99
N GLN A 220 -18.39 -2.83 15.57
CA GLN A 220 -17.76 -2.86 14.25
C GLN A 220 -16.53 -3.78 14.26
N VAL A 221 -16.50 -4.70 13.30
CA VAL A 221 -15.31 -5.46 12.94
C VAL A 221 -14.60 -4.77 11.80
N PHE A 222 -13.37 -4.36 12.04
CA PHE A 222 -12.53 -3.70 11.04
C PHE A 222 -11.80 -4.73 10.19
N SER A 223 -11.47 -4.35 8.95
CA SER A 223 -10.84 -5.24 8.01
C SER A 223 -9.48 -4.74 7.53
N VAL A 224 -8.60 -5.69 7.23
CA VAL A 224 -7.31 -5.46 6.58
C VAL A 224 -7.28 -6.26 5.28
N THR A 225 -6.97 -5.62 4.16
CA THR A 225 -6.55 -6.32 2.94
C THR A 225 -5.05 -6.49 2.98
N VAL A 226 -4.60 -7.73 3.04
CA VAL A 226 -3.17 -8.08 3.03
C VAL A 226 -2.80 -8.56 1.63
N GLU A 227 -1.87 -7.86 1.02
CA GLU A 227 -1.38 -8.13 -0.33
C GLU A 227 0.07 -8.62 -0.28
N ARG A 228 0.59 -9.09 -1.40
CA ARG A 228 2.01 -9.42 -1.52
C ARG A 228 2.87 -8.15 -1.55
N GLU A 229 4.15 -8.28 -1.25
CA GLU A 229 5.09 -7.16 -1.14
C GLU A 229 5.14 -6.29 -2.40
N ARG A 230 4.98 -6.89 -3.58
CA ARG A 230 4.95 -6.19 -4.88
C ARG A 230 3.87 -5.09 -4.95
N ALA A 231 2.80 -5.20 -4.17
CA ALA A 231 1.77 -4.16 -4.05
C ALA A 231 2.24 -2.91 -3.29
N ARG A 232 3.30 -3.01 -2.46
CA ARG A 232 3.90 -1.89 -1.74
C ARG A 232 5.12 -1.33 -2.46
N PHE A 233 6.02 -2.22 -2.90
CA PHE A 233 7.30 -1.87 -3.47
C PHE A 233 7.46 -2.48 -4.85
N SER A 234 7.62 -1.63 -5.86
CA SER A 234 7.81 -2.04 -7.25
C SER A 234 8.42 -0.91 -8.09
N SER A 235 9.17 -1.32 -9.13
CA SER A 235 9.73 -0.43 -10.14
C SER A 235 9.22 -0.90 -11.50
N TRP A 236 8.54 -0.02 -12.24
CA TRP A 236 7.81 -0.38 -13.46
C TRP A 236 8.47 0.21 -14.70
N TYR A 237 8.52 -0.60 -15.76
CA TYR A 237 9.01 -0.21 -17.08
C TYR A 237 7.93 -0.47 -18.12
N GLU A 238 7.37 0.59 -18.69
CA GLU A 238 6.35 0.49 -19.75
C GLU A 238 7.00 0.53 -21.11
N PHE A 239 6.66 -0.39 -21.99
CA PHE A 239 6.98 -0.29 -23.40
C PHE A 239 5.96 -1.03 -24.29
N PHE A 240 5.92 -0.64 -25.56
CA PHE A 240 5.00 -1.21 -26.54
C PHE A 240 5.62 -2.46 -27.19
N PRO A 241 5.04 -3.66 -27.04
CA PRO A 241 5.56 -4.88 -27.66
C PRO A 241 5.75 -4.74 -29.19
N ARG A 242 4.87 -3.99 -29.87
CA ARG A 242 4.96 -3.75 -31.30
C ARG A 242 6.22 -3.01 -31.76
N SER A 243 6.87 -2.29 -30.86
CA SER A 243 8.12 -1.55 -31.09
C SER A 243 9.36 -2.28 -30.57
N ALA A 244 9.22 -3.53 -30.11
CA ALA A 244 10.33 -4.28 -29.53
C ALA A 244 11.30 -4.85 -30.59
N SER A 245 10.93 -4.85 -31.88
CA SER A 245 11.78 -5.36 -32.96
C SER A 245 13.07 -4.57 -33.12
N SER A 246 14.17 -5.27 -33.32
CA SER A 246 15.45 -4.69 -33.73
C SER A 246 15.45 -4.24 -35.20
N ASP A 247 14.48 -4.67 -36.00
CA ASP A 247 14.25 -4.27 -37.38
C ASP A 247 13.15 -3.21 -37.42
N ALA A 248 13.49 -2.01 -37.88
CA ALA A 248 12.57 -0.86 -37.93
C ALA A 248 11.34 -1.09 -38.82
N GLU A 249 11.47 -1.95 -39.83
CA GLU A 249 10.38 -2.22 -40.79
C GLU A 249 9.44 -3.34 -40.29
N ARG A 250 9.83 -4.10 -39.27
CA ARG A 250 9.09 -5.26 -38.77
C ARG A 250 8.32 -4.93 -37.50
N HIS A 251 7.07 -5.40 -37.41
CA HIS A 251 6.31 -5.40 -36.15
C HIS A 251 7.01 -6.23 -35.07
N GLY A 252 7.11 -5.72 -33.85
CA GLY A 252 7.65 -6.46 -32.72
C GLY A 252 6.76 -7.63 -32.33
N THR A 253 7.37 -8.68 -31.82
CA THR A 253 6.73 -9.91 -31.35
C THR A 253 7.03 -10.17 -29.87
N PHE A 254 6.35 -11.12 -29.24
CA PHE A 254 6.70 -11.55 -27.88
C PHE A 254 8.12 -12.12 -27.79
N ALA A 255 8.63 -12.72 -28.86
CA ALA A 255 10.03 -13.16 -28.92
C ALA A 255 10.99 -11.96 -28.89
N ASP A 256 10.68 -10.87 -29.59
CA ASP A 256 11.47 -9.63 -29.50
C ASP A 256 11.40 -9.03 -28.09
N CYS A 257 10.26 -9.14 -27.38
CA CYS A 257 10.15 -8.71 -26.00
C CYS A 257 11.04 -9.55 -25.05
N GLU A 258 11.26 -10.83 -25.34
CA GLU A 258 12.19 -11.66 -24.56
C GLU A 258 13.63 -11.13 -24.67
N ASP A 259 14.04 -10.59 -25.82
CA ASP A 259 15.36 -9.99 -26.02
C ASP A 259 15.57 -8.69 -25.20
N TRP A 260 14.49 -8.03 -24.78
CA TRP A 260 14.55 -6.83 -23.93
C TRP A 260 14.68 -7.17 -22.43
N LEU A 261 14.36 -8.38 -22.01
CA LEU A 261 14.38 -8.76 -20.59
C LEU A 261 15.73 -8.51 -19.90
N PRO A 262 16.90 -8.87 -20.51
CA PRO A 262 18.20 -8.59 -19.90
C PRO A 262 18.50 -7.09 -19.76
N TYR A 263 18.01 -6.27 -20.70
CA TYR A 263 18.17 -4.82 -20.64
C TYR A 263 17.37 -4.21 -19.50
N VAL A 264 16.09 -4.57 -19.36
CA VAL A 264 15.21 -4.11 -18.29
C VAL A 264 15.68 -4.61 -16.92
N GLN A 265 16.14 -5.87 -16.83
CA GLN A 265 16.71 -6.45 -15.61
C GLN A 265 17.97 -5.69 -15.17
N ARG A 266 18.87 -5.34 -16.10
CA ARG A 266 20.09 -4.56 -15.79
C ARG A 266 19.77 -3.21 -15.20
N MET A 267 18.72 -2.54 -15.67
CA MET A 267 18.21 -1.31 -15.07
C MET A 267 17.53 -1.52 -13.70
N GLY A 268 17.23 -2.76 -13.33
CA GLY A 268 16.69 -3.11 -12.02
C GLY A 268 15.19 -2.93 -11.88
N PHE A 269 14.42 -2.97 -12.93
CA PHE A 269 12.96 -2.97 -12.88
C PHE A 269 12.40 -4.34 -12.50
N ASP A 270 11.27 -4.31 -11.79
CA ASP A 270 10.58 -5.48 -11.25
C ASP A 270 9.36 -5.89 -12.09
N VAL A 271 8.77 -4.92 -12.78
CA VAL A 271 7.54 -5.08 -13.55
C VAL A 271 7.73 -4.47 -14.93
N ILE A 272 7.40 -5.24 -15.95
CA ILE A 272 7.19 -4.73 -17.30
C ILE A 272 5.69 -4.56 -17.50
N TYR A 273 5.27 -3.36 -17.90
CA TYR A 273 3.90 -3.07 -18.24
C TYR A 273 3.74 -2.95 -19.75
N PHE A 274 2.81 -3.72 -20.30
CA PHE A 274 2.41 -3.68 -21.70
C PHE A 274 1.08 -2.93 -21.87
N PRO A 275 1.01 -1.93 -22.75
CA PRO A 275 -0.25 -1.50 -23.34
C PRO A 275 -1.04 -2.69 -23.90
N PRO A 276 -2.35 -2.54 -24.20
CA PRO A 276 -3.17 -3.67 -24.62
C PRO A 276 -2.53 -4.49 -25.76
N ILE A 277 -2.52 -5.81 -25.58
CA ILE A 277 -1.93 -6.79 -26.52
C ILE A 277 -2.98 -7.43 -27.45
N HIS A 278 -4.17 -6.87 -27.46
CA HIS A 278 -5.34 -7.40 -28.16
C HIS A 278 -5.38 -6.96 -29.64
N PRO A 279 -6.20 -7.61 -30.48
CA PRO A 279 -6.46 -7.13 -31.83
C PRO A 279 -6.92 -5.66 -31.82
N VAL A 280 -6.40 -4.86 -32.75
CA VAL A 280 -6.72 -3.44 -32.86
C VAL A 280 -7.77 -3.24 -33.95
N GLY A 281 -8.79 -2.41 -33.66
CA GLY A 281 -9.87 -2.11 -34.59
C GLY A 281 -9.39 -1.54 -35.93
N LEU A 282 -10.09 -1.83 -36.98
CA LEU A 282 -9.85 -1.32 -38.33
C LEU A 282 -10.74 -0.11 -38.66
N GLU A 283 -12.00 -0.16 -38.17
CA GLU A 283 -12.96 0.90 -38.38
C GLU A 283 -12.58 2.14 -37.57
N ARG A 284 -12.48 3.27 -38.25
CA ARG A 284 -12.06 4.58 -37.66
C ARG A 284 -10.68 4.57 -37.02
N ARG A 285 -9.82 3.66 -37.45
CA ARG A 285 -8.45 3.55 -36.98
C ARG A 285 -7.75 4.91 -37.08
N LYS A 286 -6.91 5.22 -36.12
CA LYS A 286 -6.10 6.43 -36.07
C LYS A 286 -4.76 6.20 -36.76
N GLY A 287 -4.28 7.19 -37.51
CA GLY A 287 -2.93 7.22 -38.08
C GLY A 287 -1.93 7.97 -37.20
N PRO A 288 -0.65 8.09 -37.64
CA PRO A 288 0.40 8.82 -36.94
C PRO A 288 -0.03 10.23 -36.51
N ASN A 289 0.27 10.60 -35.28
CA ASN A 289 -0.17 11.85 -34.67
C ASN A 289 -1.71 12.07 -34.65
N ASN A 290 -2.49 10.97 -34.60
CA ASN A 290 -3.93 10.95 -34.36
C ASN A 290 -4.87 11.51 -35.49
N PRO A 291 -4.55 11.44 -36.79
CA PRO A 291 -5.53 11.81 -37.83
C PRO A 291 -6.65 10.77 -37.96
N LEU A 292 -7.79 11.20 -38.53
CA LEU A 292 -8.96 10.35 -38.76
C LEU A 292 -8.89 9.52 -40.06
N THR A 293 -7.88 9.75 -40.88
CA THR A 293 -7.65 9.07 -42.16
C THR A 293 -6.33 8.32 -42.11
N PRO A 294 -6.32 7.04 -41.61
CA PRO A 294 -5.12 6.25 -41.56
C PRO A 294 -4.66 5.85 -42.98
N GLY A 295 -3.36 5.64 -43.13
CA GLY A 295 -2.80 4.90 -44.27
C GLY A 295 -3.12 3.38 -44.12
N ALA A 296 -2.84 2.64 -45.18
CA ALA A 296 -3.11 1.19 -45.22
C ALA A 296 -2.29 0.41 -44.17
N ASP A 297 -1.10 0.89 -43.84
CA ASP A 297 -0.14 0.22 -42.96
C ASP A 297 -0.13 0.80 -41.54
N ASP A 298 -1.05 1.73 -41.22
CA ASP A 298 -1.10 2.33 -39.89
C ASP A 298 -1.60 1.34 -38.84
N VAL A 299 -0.86 1.22 -37.73
CA VAL A 299 -1.12 0.24 -36.67
C VAL A 299 -2.28 0.61 -35.75
N GLY A 300 -2.69 1.87 -35.73
CA GLY A 300 -3.76 2.37 -34.83
C GLY A 300 -3.37 2.40 -33.37
N SER A 301 -4.36 2.72 -32.52
CA SER A 301 -4.18 2.74 -31.06
C SER A 301 -4.42 1.36 -30.45
N PRO A 302 -3.53 0.82 -29.60
CA PRO A 302 -3.78 -0.46 -28.92
C PRO A 302 -4.97 -0.40 -27.96
N TRP A 303 -5.39 0.78 -27.52
CA TRP A 303 -6.59 0.96 -26.70
C TRP A 303 -7.90 0.91 -27.49
N ALA A 304 -7.86 0.92 -28.82
CA ALA A 304 -9.00 0.64 -29.68
C ALA A 304 -9.12 -0.89 -29.88
N ILE A 305 -9.56 -1.57 -28.82
CA ILE A 305 -9.53 -3.04 -28.71
C ILE A 305 -10.63 -3.70 -29.53
N GLY A 306 -10.24 -4.68 -30.32
CA GLY A 306 -11.11 -5.62 -31.01
C GLY A 306 -11.26 -5.37 -32.49
N SER A 307 -11.29 -6.48 -33.23
CA SER A 307 -11.54 -6.56 -34.68
C SER A 307 -12.22 -7.89 -34.99
N ALA A 308 -12.37 -8.23 -36.27
CA ALA A 308 -12.85 -9.56 -36.67
C ALA A 308 -11.96 -10.73 -36.14
N GLU A 309 -10.70 -10.43 -35.75
CA GLU A 309 -9.77 -11.41 -35.18
C GLU A 309 -10.04 -11.70 -33.70
N GLY A 310 -10.92 -10.94 -33.03
CA GLY A 310 -11.29 -11.11 -31.64
C GLY A 310 -11.24 -9.83 -30.81
N GLY A 311 -11.42 -9.97 -29.50
CA GLY A 311 -11.47 -8.86 -28.55
C GLY A 311 -10.51 -9.05 -27.38
N HIS A 312 -10.97 -8.71 -26.18
CA HIS A 312 -10.18 -8.69 -24.93
C HIS A 312 -9.60 -10.05 -24.49
N LEU A 313 -10.05 -11.16 -25.06
CA LEU A 313 -9.53 -12.50 -24.78
C LEU A 313 -8.54 -13.01 -25.84
N SER A 314 -8.29 -12.20 -26.88
CA SER A 314 -7.45 -12.56 -28.02
C SER A 314 -6.16 -11.77 -28.00
N ILE A 315 -5.10 -12.32 -28.61
CA ILE A 315 -3.82 -11.66 -28.82
C ILE A 315 -3.78 -11.13 -30.27
N HIS A 316 -3.23 -9.96 -30.46
CA HIS A 316 -2.96 -9.41 -31.77
C HIS A 316 -2.02 -10.34 -32.56
N GLY A 317 -2.44 -10.76 -33.75
CA GLY A 317 -1.74 -11.80 -34.52
C GLY A 317 -0.27 -11.53 -34.81
N GLU A 318 0.10 -10.25 -35.03
CA GLU A 318 1.50 -9.88 -35.26
C GLU A 318 2.40 -9.98 -34.02
N LEU A 319 1.84 -9.99 -32.80
CA LEU A 319 2.59 -10.20 -31.57
C LEU A 319 2.98 -11.66 -31.35
N GLY A 320 2.19 -12.59 -31.89
CA GLY A 320 2.37 -14.03 -31.74
C GLY A 320 1.13 -14.72 -31.16
N THR A 321 1.34 -15.89 -30.59
CA THR A 321 0.29 -16.75 -30.04
C THR A 321 0.20 -16.66 -28.50
N LEU A 322 -0.83 -17.27 -27.94
CA LEU A 322 -0.95 -17.41 -26.49
C LEU A 322 0.21 -18.21 -25.86
N ASP A 323 0.71 -19.20 -26.59
CA ASP A 323 1.87 -20.00 -26.13
C ASP A 323 3.16 -19.16 -26.13
N ASP A 324 3.33 -18.26 -27.10
CA ASP A 324 4.44 -17.30 -27.12
C ASP A 324 4.33 -16.33 -25.93
N PHE A 325 3.13 -15.84 -25.62
CA PHE A 325 2.90 -15.00 -24.46
C PHE A 325 3.23 -15.73 -23.14
N LYS A 326 2.79 -16.99 -23.00
CA LYS A 326 3.11 -17.79 -21.81
C LYS A 326 4.60 -18.06 -21.68
N ARG A 327 5.30 -18.27 -22.80
CA ARG A 327 6.76 -18.40 -22.80
C ARG A 327 7.42 -17.09 -22.32
N LEU A 328 6.96 -15.95 -22.81
CA LEU A 328 7.44 -14.64 -22.34
C LEU A 328 7.22 -14.45 -20.84
N LEU A 329 6.03 -14.82 -20.29
CA LEU A 329 5.78 -14.77 -18.85
C LEU A 329 6.78 -15.62 -18.06
N ALA A 330 7.06 -16.84 -18.53
CA ALA A 330 8.02 -17.73 -17.90
C ALA A 330 9.44 -17.16 -17.94
N ARG A 331 9.87 -16.65 -19.11
CA ARG A 331 11.18 -16.01 -19.29
C ARG A 331 11.34 -14.76 -18.44
N ALA A 332 10.31 -13.90 -18.36
CA ALA A 332 10.33 -12.74 -17.49
C ALA A 332 10.52 -13.16 -16.01
N GLY A 333 9.82 -14.22 -15.58
CA GLY A 333 9.98 -14.78 -14.24
C GLY A 333 11.41 -15.25 -13.93
N GLU A 334 12.12 -15.85 -14.90
CA GLU A 334 13.54 -16.24 -14.78
C GLU A 334 14.46 -15.02 -14.56
N HIS A 335 14.07 -13.84 -15.08
CA HIS A 335 14.75 -12.57 -14.87
C HIS A 335 14.29 -11.82 -13.60
N GLY A 336 13.40 -12.40 -12.81
CA GLY A 336 12.80 -11.74 -11.62
C GLY A 336 11.83 -10.61 -11.96
N ILE A 337 11.32 -10.60 -13.20
CA ILE A 337 10.40 -9.59 -13.72
C ILE A 337 9.00 -10.19 -13.85
N GLU A 338 7.98 -9.43 -13.50
CA GLU A 338 6.58 -9.76 -13.73
C GLU A 338 6.01 -8.93 -14.88
N ILE A 339 5.13 -9.53 -15.68
CA ILE A 339 4.42 -8.81 -16.75
C ILE A 339 3.10 -8.30 -16.22
N ALA A 340 2.88 -7.00 -16.35
CA ALA A 340 1.59 -6.35 -16.11
C ALA A 340 0.87 -6.14 -17.44
N LEU A 341 -0.43 -6.49 -17.49
CA LEU A 341 -1.28 -6.19 -18.65
C LEU A 341 -2.20 -5.01 -18.37
N ASP A 342 -2.50 -4.28 -19.45
CA ASP A 342 -3.52 -3.24 -19.43
C ASP A 342 -4.93 -3.83 -19.46
N ILE A 343 -5.79 -3.33 -18.61
CA ILE A 343 -7.25 -3.58 -18.64
C ILE A 343 -7.94 -2.29 -19.10
N ALA A 344 -8.20 -2.21 -20.41
CA ALA A 344 -8.91 -1.10 -21.02
C ALA A 344 -10.32 -1.56 -21.42
N PHE A 345 -11.32 -1.29 -20.59
CA PHE A 345 -12.69 -1.69 -20.83
C PHE A 345 -13.42 -0.70 -21.73
N GLN A 346 -13.17 -0.88 -23.01
CA GLN A 346 -13.74 -0.19 -24.15
C GLN A 346 -13.55 -1.03 -25.42
N CYS A 347 -14.32 -0.78 -26.46
CA CYS A 347 -14.28 -1.53 -27.71
C CYS A 347 -13.97 -0.63 -28.91
N ALA A 348 -13.26 -1.15 -29.90
CA ALA A 348 -13.29 -0.57 -31.23
C ALA A 348 -14.69 -0.77 -31.87
N PRO A 349 -15.07 0.02 -32.89
CA PRO A 349 -16.37 -0.12 -33.54
C PRO A 349 -16.65 -1.50 -34.14
N ASP A 350 -15.61 -2.19 -34.60
CA ASP A 350 -15.63 -3.53 -35.19
C ASP A 350 -15.34 -4.67 -34.20
N HIS A 351 -15.33 -4.40 -32.90
CA HIS A 351 -15.24 -5.44 -31.88
C HIS A 351 -16.48 -6.37 -31.91
N PRO A 352 -16.34 -7.71 -31.79
CA PRO A 352 -17.47 -8.65 -31.83
C PRO A 352 -18.61 -8.27 -30.87
N TRP A 353 -18.32 -7.81 -29.67
CA TRP A 353 -19.35 -7.44 -28.70
C TRP A 353 -20.25 -6.29 -29.11
N VAL A 354 -19.81 -5.41 -30.05
CA VAL A 354 -20.66 -4.31 -30.55
C VAL A 354 -21.86 -4.86 -31.28
N SER A 355 -21.71 -5.97 -32.04
CA SER A 355 -22.79 -6.66 -32.74
C SER A 355 -23.49 -7.70 -31.88
N GLU A 356 -22.77 -8.44 -31.05
CA GLU A 356 -23.30 -9.52 -30.21
C GLU A 356 -24.12 -9.01 -29.01
N HIS A 357 -23.68 -7.88 -28.44
CA HIS A 357 -24.27 -7.29 -27.23
C HIS A 357 -24.54 -5.78 -27.40
N PRO A 358 -25.39 -5.38 -28.36
CA PRO A 358 -25.64 -3.96 -28.64
C PRO A 358 -26.21 -3.17 -27.45
N ALA A 359 -26.83 -3.86 -26.48
CA ALA A 359 -27.34 -3.27 -25.25
C ALA A 359 -26.23 -2.77 -24.30
N TRP A 360 -24.99 -3.22 -24.48
CA TRP A 360 -23.85 -2.77 -23.65
C TRP A 360 -23.29 -1.42 -24.08
N PHE A 361 -23.81 -0.82 -25.14
CA PHE A 361 -23.34 0.43 -25.72
C PHE A 361 -24.43 1.47 -25.78
N LYS A 362 -24.11 2.69 -25.33
CA LYS A 362 -25.04 3.81 -25.38
C LYS A 362 -25.22 4.31 -26.81
N LYS A 363 -26.46 4.59 -27.20
CA LYS A 363 -26.78 5.17 -28.51
C LYS A 363 -26.94 6.69 -28.39
N ARG A 364 -26.48 7.38 -29.40
CA ARG A 364 -26.72 8.82 -29.60
C ARG A 364 -28.14 9.05 -30.13
N ALA A 365 -28.57 10.31 -30.14
CA ALA A 365 -29.89 10.68 -30.63
C ALA A 365 -30.13 10.36 -32.14
N ASP A 366 -29.06 10.24 -32.91
CA ASP A 366 -29.09 9.84 -34.31
C ASP A 366 -29.10 8.31 -34.52
N GLY A 367 -29.11 7.54 -33.46
CA GLY A 367 -29.10 6.07 -33.46
C GLY A 367 -27.71 5.45 -33.59
N THR A 368 -26.64 6.21 -33.79
CA THR A 368 -25.28 5.68 -33.80
C THR A 368 -24.79 5.36 -32.40
N VAL A 369 -23.79 4.47 -32.29
CA VAL A 369 -23.15 4.18 -31.00
C VAL A 369 -22.32 5.40 -30.54
N GLN A 370 -22.41 5.71 -29.25
CA GLN A 370 -21.64 6.77 -28.62
C GLN A 370 -20.16 6.38 -28.59
N TYR A 371 -19.29 7.20 -29.19
CA TYR A 371 -17.84 7.06 -29.02
C TYR A 371 -17.35 7.78 -27.76
N ALA A 372 -16.15 7.46 -27.31
CA ALA A 372 -15.52 8.13 -26.17
C ALA A 372 -15.18 9.59 -26.53
N GLU A 373 -15.52 10.52 -25.64
CA GLU A 373 -15.21 11.93 -25.81
C GLU A 373 -15.03 12.63 -24.45
N ASN A 374 -14.16 13.63 -24.46
CA ASN A 374 -14.01 14.63 -23.42
C ASN A 374 -13.83 15.98 -24.11
N PRO A 375 -14.94 16.66 -24.47
CA PRO A 375 -14.91 17.83 -25.36
C PRO A 375 -13.85 18.87 -24.94
N PRO A 376 -13.05 19.35 -25.89
CA PRO A 376 -13.15 19.17 -27.35
C PRO A 376 -12.53 17.88 -27.92
N LYS A 377 -11.87 17.03 -27.06
CA LYS A 377 -11.23 15.78 -27.49
C LYS A 377 -12.28 14.71 -27.86
N LYS A 378 -12.06 14.01 -28.97
CA LYS A 378 -12.91 12.93 -29.49
C LYS A 378 -12.06 11.71 -29.83
N TYR A 379 -12.53 10.53 -29.41
CA TYR A 379 -11.90 9.24 -29.65
C TYR A 379 -12.88 8.35 -30.42
N GLN A 380 -12.99 8.59 -31.72
CA GLN A 380 -14.00 7.95 -32.57
C GLN A 380 -13.73 6.46 -32.81
N ASP A 381 -12.53 6.02 -32.57
CA ASP A 381 -12.04 4.64 -32.63
C ASP A 381 -12.39 3.83 -31.36
N ILE A 382 -13.05 4.45 -30.36
CA ILE A 382 -13.33 3.84 -29.07
C ILE A 382 -14.79 4.00 -28.69
N TYR A 383 -15.49 2.88 -28.42
CA TYR A 383 -16.83 2.81 -27.86
C TYR A 383 -16.77 2.41 -26.39
N PRO A 384 -17.12 3.28 -25.45
CA PRO A 384 -17.22 2.95 -24.03
C PRO A 384 -18.42 2.08 -23.74
N PHE A 385 -18.31 1.18 -22.74
CA PHE A 385 -19.42 0.40 -22.23
C PHE A 385 -20.41 1.27 -21.43
N ASP A 386 -21.70 0.95 -21.54
CA ASP A 386 -22.76 1.57 -20.76
C ASP A 386 -23.01 0.78 -19.46
N PHE A 387 -22.48 1.28 -18.35
CA PHE A 387 -22.68 0.67 -17.03
C PHE A 387 -24.10 0.88 -16.45
N GLU A 388 -24.95 1.64 -17.13
CA GLU A 388 -26.38 1.80 -16.85
C GLU A 388 -27.25 0.91 -17.74
N SER A 389 -26.63 0.03 -18.54
CA SER A 389 -27.33 -0.93 -19.40
C SER A 389 -28.30 -1.80 -18.61
N ALA A 390 -29.45 -2.13 -19.22
CA ALA A 390 -30.39 -3.08 -18.64
C ALA A 390 -29.75 -4.47 -18.43
N ASP A 391 -28.77 -4.86 -19.27
CA ASP A 391 -27.97 -6.09 -19.13
C ASP A 391 -26.65 -5.82 -18.39
N TRP A 392 -26.67 -5.02 -17.35
CA TRP A 392 -25.46 -4.70 -16.56
C TRP A 392 -24.81 -5.94 -15.92
N GLN A 393 -25.61 -6.95 -15.57
CA GLN A 393 -25.12 -8.21 -14.98
C GLN A 393 -24.32 -9.03 -15.99
N GLY A 394 -24.81 -9.17 -17.23
CA GLY A 394 -24.08 -9.82 -18.31
C GLY A 394 -22.78 -9.08 -18.63
N LEU A 395 -22.85 -7.76 -18.72
CA LEU A 395 -21.67 -6.91 -18.92
C LEU A 395 -20.63 -7.09 -17.81
N TRP A 396 -21.05 -7.03 -16.54
CA TRP A 396 -20.13 -7.19 -15.41
C TRP A 396 -19.43 -8.55 -15.38
N GLN A 397 -20.20 -9.62 -15.67
CA GLN A 397 -19.66 -10.98 -15.74
C GLN A 397 -18.65 -11.12 -16.88
N ALA A 398 -18.92 -10.56 -18.05
CA ALA A 398 -18.02 -10.59 -19.19
C ALA A 398 -16.71 -9.84 -18.87
N LEU A 399 -16.80 -8.62 -18.32
CA LEU A 399 -15.64 -7.81 -17.98
C LEU A 399 -14.80 -8.44 -16.86
N ALA A 400 -15.42 -8.97 -15.82
CA ALA A 400 -14.68 -9.71 -14.77
C ALA A 400 -14.07 -11.00 -15.35
N GLY A 401 -14.74 -11.64 -16.28
CA GLY A 401 -14.24 -12.81 -17.02
C GLY A 401 -12.97 -12.54 -17.80
N VAL A 402 -12.79 -11.33 -18.34
CA VAL A 402 -11.54 -10.92 -18.99
C VAL A 402 -10.37 -10.95 -18.00
N ILE A 403 -10.54 -10.35 -16.84
CA ILE A 403 -9.48 -10.31 -15.81
C ILE A 403 -9.15 -11.72 -15.33
N LEU A 404 -10.17 -12.53 -15.06
CA LEU A 404 -10.02 -13.92 -14.62
C LEU A 404 -9.31 -14.77 -15.68
N TYR A 405 -9.64 -14.60 -16.96
CA TYR A 405 -8.99 -15.31 -18.05
C TYR A 405 -7.47 -15.02 -18.07
N TRP A 406 -7.07 -13.75 -18.04
CA TRP A 406 -5.65 -13.42 -18.05
C TRP A 406 -4.93 -13.82 -16.75
N ALA A 407 -5.62 -13.78 -15.62
CA ALA A 407 -5.11 -14.32 -14.36
C ALA A 407 -4.90 -15.84 -14.44
N GLU A 408 -5.77 -16.58 -15.11
CA GLU A 408 -5.62 -18.01 -15.39
C GLU A 408 -4.41 -18.30 -16.31
N GLN A 409 -4.13 -17.40 -17.27
CA GLN A 409 -2.94 -17.52 -18.11
C GLN A 409 -1.62 -17.20 -17.39
N GLY A 410 -1.65 -16.75 -16.12
CA GLY A 410 -0.48 -16.50 -15.29
C GLY A 410 -0.22 -15.03 -14.95
N VAL A 411 -1.00 -14.09 -15.50
CA VAL A 411 -0.83 -12.67 -15.18
C VAL A 411 -1.28 -12.40 -13.74
N ARG A 412 -0.48 -11.62 -12.99
CA ARG A 412 -0.74 -11.29 -11.58
C ARG A 412 -0.76 -9.79 -11.31
N ILE A 413 -0.54 -8.98 -12.32
CA ILE A 413 -0.55 -7.52 -12.21
C ILE A 413 -1.38 -6.95 -13.37
N PHE A 414 -2.32 -6.08 -13.05
CA PHE A 414 -3.14 -5.38 -14.02
C PHE A 414 -3.06 -3.87 -13.79
N ARG A 415 -2.65 -3.14 -14.81
CA ARG A 415 -2.87 -1.69 -14.88
C ARG A 415 -4.24 -1.47 -15.49
N VAL A 416 -5.05 -0.65 -14.87
CA VAL A 416 -6.42 -0.42 -15.31
C VAL A 416 -6.55 0.99 -15.88
N ASP A 417 -6.91 1.03 -17.16
CA ASP A 417 -7.11 2.24 -17.93
C ASP A 417 -8.38 2.96 -17.52
N ASN A 418 -8.26 4.24 -17.16
CA ASN A 418 -9.38 5.13 -16.85
C ASN A 418 -10.50 4.49 -15.99
N PRO A 419 -10.20 3.85 -14.83
CA PRO A 419 -11.23 3.19 -14.03
C PRO A 419 -12.29 4.15 -13.47
N HIS A 420 -11.98 5.44 -13.41
CA HIS A 420 -12.89 6.48 -12.94
C HIS A 420 -14.05 6.77 -13.90
N THR A 421 -13.98 6.28 -15.13
CA THR A 421 -15.06 6.39 -16.13
C THR A 421 -16.02 5.18 -16.09
N LYS A 422 -15.80 4.24 -15.21
CA LYS A 422 -16.59 3.02 -15.02
C LYS A 422 -17.21 3.00 -13.62
N SER A 423 -18.22 2.14 -13.40
CA SER A 423 -18.92 2.04 -12.11
C SER A 423 -17.99 1.65 -10.97
N PHE A 424 -18.03 2.37 -9.85
CA PHE A 424 -17.32 1.99 -8.63
C PHE A 424 -17.81 0.64 -8.09
N GLY A 425 -19.12 0.38 -8.17
CA GLY A 425 -19.71 -0.89 -7.74
C GLY A 425 -19.18 -2.06 -8.55
N PHE A 426 -19.03 -1.88 -9.86
CA PHE A 426 -18.38 -2.87 -10.72
C PHE A 426 -16.96 -3.20 -10.24
N TRP A 427 -16.12 -2.20 -10.02
CA TRP A 427 -14.74 -2.44 -9.61
C TRP A 427 -14.64 -3.11 -8.23
N GLU A 428 -15.45 -2.66 -7.26
CA GLU A 428 -15.50 -3.28 -5.92
C GLU A 428 -15.85 -4.76 -6.02
N TRP A 429 -16.88 -5.10 -6.81
CA TRP A 429 -17.32 -6.47 -7.03
C TRP A 429 -16.31 -7.29 -7.85
N ALA A 430 -15.84 -6.78 -9.00
CA ALA A 430 -14.97 -7.53 -9.90
C ALA A 430 -13.62 -7.87 -9.23
N MET A 431 -13.00 -6.91 -8.54
CA MET A 431 -11.75 -7.17 -7.81
C MET A 431 -11.95 -8.17 -6.66
N ALA A 432 -13.11 -8.17 -6.01
CA ALA A 432 -13.42 -9.17 -4.99
C ALA A 432 -13.55 -10.58 -5.62
N GLN A 433 -14.21 -10.70 -6.78
CA GLN A 433 -14.32 -11.99 -7.51
C GLN A 433 -12.92 -12.50 -7.93
N VAL A 434 -12.11 -11.64 -8.51
CA VAL A 434 -10.75 -12.02 -8.93
C VAL A 434 -9.90 -12.48 -7.74
N ARG A 435 -9.91 -11.74 -6.64
CA ARG A 435 -9.14 -12.09 -5.44
C ARG A 435 -9.65 -13.29 -4.67
N ALA A 436 -10.89 -13.69 -4.87
CA ALA A 436 -11.41 -14.94 -4.32
C ALA A 436 -10.67 -16.17 -4.90
N THR A 437 -10.26 -16.09 -6.17
CA THR A 437 -9.52 -17.16 -6.86
C THR A 437 -8.01 -16.90 -6.89
N TYR A 438 -7.61 -15.65 -7.14
CA TYR A 438 -6.22 -15.20 -7.27
C TYR A 438 -5.93 -14.09 -6.26
N PRO A 439 -5.73 -14.41 -4.98
CA PRO A 439 -5.60 -13.42 -3.91
C PRO A 439 -4.34 -12.55 -4.01
N ASP A 440 -3.37 -12.96 -4.80
CA ASP A 440 -2.07 -12.32 -5.04
C ASP A 440 -2.08 -11.30 -6.19
N VAL A 441 -3.23 -11.10 -6.86
CA VAL A 441 -3.36 -10.14 -7.96
C VAL A 441 -3.27 -8.70 -7.45
N VAL A 442 -2.45 -7.90 -8.13
CA VAL A 442 -2.24 -6.47 -7.90
C VAL A 442 -2.93 -5.65 -8.98
N PHE A 443 -3.68 -4.62 -8.59
CA PHE A 443 -4.34 -3.69 -9.49
C PHE A 443 -3.77 -2.28 -9.33
N LEU A 444 -3.29 -1.70 -10.42
CA LEU A 444 -2.85 -0.31 -10.52
C LEU A 444 -3.93 0.54 -11.20
N SER A 445 -4.43 1.56 -10.53
CA SER A 445 -5.44 2.50 -11.04
C SER A 445 -4.79 3.65 -11.79
N GLU A 446 -5.04 3.77 -13.08
CA GLU A 446 -4.72 4.97 -13.85
C GLU A 446 -5.93 5.90 -13.87
N ALA A 447 -5.92 6.91 -13.01
CA ALA A 447 -7.06 7.80 -12.84
C ALA A 447 -6.62 9.23 -12.52
N PHE A 448 -6.26 9.98 -13.55
CA PHE A 448 -5.95 11.41 -13.41
C PHE A 448 -7.25 12.23 -13.33
N THR A 449 -7.85 12.25 -12.15
CA THR A 449 -9.15 12.86 -11.90
C THR A 449 -9.18 13.52 -10.52
N ARG A 450 -10.36 14.02 -10.10
CA ARG A 450 -10.53 14.69 -8.80
C ARG A 450 -10.07 13.81 -7.63
N PRO A 451 -9.42 14.37 -6.59
CA PRO A 451 -8.87 13.60 -5.47
C PRO A 451 -9.86 12.62 -4.83
N ARG A 452 -11.10 13.03 -4.59
CA ARG A 452 -12.13 12.17 -4.00
C ARG A 452 -12.42 10.91 -4.82
N VAL A 453 -12.36 11.01 -6.15
CA VAL A 453 -12.57 9.88 -7.07
C VAL A 453 -11.37 8.94 -7.02
N MET A 454 -10.14 9.46 -7.04
CA MET A 454 -8.92 8.66 -6.90
C MET A 454 -8.90 7.91 -5.56
N HIS A 455 -9.18 8.61 -4.48
CA HIS A 455 -9.25 7.99 -3.14
C HIS A 455 -10.37 6.96 -3.04
N ARG A 456 -11.52 7.16 -3.70
CA ARG A 456 -12.58 6.17 -3.76
C ARG A 456 -12.13 4.88 -4.44
N LEU A 457 -11.44 4.98 -5.58
CA LEU A 457 -10.88 3.82 -6.27
C LEU A 457 -9.90 3.06 -5.37
N ALA A 458 -9.01 3.77 -4.67
CA ALA A 458 -8.11 3.14 -3.73
C ALA A 458 -8.86 2.41 -2.59
N LYS A 459 -9.92 3.01 -2.02
CA LYS A 459 -10.71 2.39 -0.95
C LYS A 459 -11.43 1.12 -1.38
N ILE A 460 -11.97 1.08 -2.60
CA ILE A 460 -12.76 -0.06 -3.10
C ILE A 460 -11.92 -1.25 -3.55
N GLY A 461 -10.58 -1.14 -3.60
CA GLY A 461 -9.73 -2.30 -3.79
C GLY A 461 -8.53 -2.17 -4.69
N PHE A 462 -8.31 -1.07 -5.39
CA PHE A 462 -7.08 -0.89 -6.17
C PHE A 462 -5.85 -0.92 -5.26
N SER A 463 -4.85 -1.71 -5.61
CA SER A 463 -3.64 -1.92 -4.81
C SER A 463 -2.74 -0.69 -4.79
N GLN A 464 -2.59 -0.06 -5.95
CA GLN A 464 -1.77 1.12 -6.20
C GLN A 464 -2.55 2.14 -7.05
N SER A 465 -2.12 3.38 -7.04
CA SER A 465 -2.72 4.46 -7.81
C SER A 465 -1.66 5.36 -8.43
N TYR A 466 -1.85 5.74 -9.69
CA TYR A 466 -1.11 6.87 -10.26
C TYR A 466 -1.33 8.13 -9.42
N THR A 467 -0.47 9.12 -9.59
CA THR A 467 -0.40 10.31 -8.74
C THR A 467 -0.35 11.58 -9.57
N TYR A 468 -0.54 12.74 -8.94
CA TYR A 468 -0.35 14.04 -9.59
C TYR A 468 1.12 14.49 -9.71
N TYR A 469 2.07 13.62 -9.41
CA TYR A 469 3.49 13.92 -9.45
C TYR A 469 3.92 14.57 -10.78
N THR A 470 3.37 14.11 -11.88
CA THR A 470 3.67 14.60 -13.23
C THR A 470 3.55 16.13 -13.35
N TRP A 471 2.64 16.72 -12.57
CA TRP A 471 2.36 18.17 -12.56
C TRP A 471 2.86 18.87 -11.28
N ARG A 472 3.64 18.23 -10.44
CA ARG A 472 4.26 18.83 -9.26
C ARG A 472 5.73 19.09 -9.53
N ASN A 473 6.11 20.37 -9.66
CA ASN A 473 7.45 20.76 -10.13
C ASN A 473 8.24 21.57 -9.11
N THR A 474 7.57 22.33 -8.25
CA THR A 474 8.21 23.17 -7.24
C THR A 474 8.45 22.42 -5.94
N LYS A 475 9.43 22.88 -5.14
CA LYS A 475 9.70 22.39 -3.79
C LYS A 475 8.44 22.35 -2.93
N GLN A 476 7.64 23.43 -2.96
CA GLN A 476 6.41 23.54 -2.18
C GLN A 476 5.39 22.48 -2.61
N GLU A 477 5.07 22.40 -3.91
CA GLU A 477 4.09 21.42 -4.43
C GLU A 477 4.46 19.98 -4.12
N LEU A 478 5.74 19.62 -4.27
CA LEU A 478 6.25 18.29 -3.95
C LEU A 478 6.16 18.01 -2.45
N THR A 479 6.57 18.97 -1.61
CA THR A 479 6.53 18.83 -0.15
C THR A 479 5.09 18.64 0.36
N GLU A 480 4.18 19.49 -0.05
CA GLU A 480 2.76 19.42 0.37
C GLU A 480 2.13 18.11 -0.08
N TYR A 481 2.28 17.76 -1.34
CA TYR A 481 1.65 16.58 -1.92
C TYR A 481 2.16 15.27 -1.32
N PHE A 482 3.47 15.09 -1.20
CA PHE A 482 4.02 13.87 -0.62
C PHE A 482 3.89 13.79 0.90
N THR A 483 3.78 14.93 1.60
CA THR A 483 3.37 14.94 3.01
C THR A 483 1.93 14.45 3.17
N GLU A 484 1.01 14.91 2.34
CA GLU A 484 -0.38 14.42 2.32
C GLU A 484 -0.44 12.89 2.10
N LEU A 485 0.29 12.39 1.09
CA LEU A 485 0.28 10.97 0.75
C LEU A 485 0.90 10.08 1.84
N SER A 486 1.99 10.52 2.48
CA SER A 486 2.76 9.70 3.42
C SER A 486 2.31 9.83 4.88
N GLN A 487 1.69 10.95 5.27
CA GLN A 487 1.34 11.27 6.66
C GLN A 487 -0.16 11.48 6.86
N GLY A 488 -0.89 11.80 5.79
CA GLY A 488 -2.34 11.98 5.85
C GLY A 488 -3.09 10.65 6.07
N PRO A 489 -4.42 10.74 6.34
CA PRO A 489 -5.26 9.54 6.57
C PRO A 489 -5.30 8.59 5.35
N GLY A 490 -4.99 9.10 4.17
CA GLY A 490 -4.87 8.31 2.93
C GLY A 490 -3.81 7.22 2.99
N ARG A 491 -2.77 7.36 3.81
CA ARG A 491 -1.67 6.40 3.95
C ARG A 491 -2.13 4.96 4.28
N GLU A 492 -3.30 4.82 4.88
CA GLU A 492 -3.82 3.51 5.29
C GLU A 492 -4.42 2.70 4.12
N TYR A 493 -4.71 3.35 2.98
CA TYR A 493 -5.37 2.70 1.84
C TYR A 493 -4.89 3.15 0.47
N PHE A 494 -4.26 4.31 0.33
CA PHE A 494 -3.76 4.85 -0.93
C PHE A 494 -2.25 4.61 -1.02
N ARG A 495 -1.81 3.74 -1.93
CA ARG A 495 -0.39 3.52 -2.22
C ARG A 495 -0.04 4.23 -3.52
N PRO A 496 0.83 5.25 -3.48
CA PRO A 496 1.25 5.96 -4.66
C PRO A 496 2.13 5.08 -5.56
N ASN A 497 1.88 5.15 -6.87
CA ASN A 497 2.79 4.70 -7.91
C ASN A 497 3.11 5.93 -8.77
N VAL A 498 4.36 6.36 -8.76
CA VAL A 498 4.80 7.68 -9.23
C VAL A 498 5.39 7.58 -10.62
N TRP A 499 4.84 8.31 -11.57
CA TRP A 499 5.27 8.31 -12.97
C TRP A 499 5.71 9.70 -13.42
N PRO A 500 6.96 9.91 -13.87
CA PRO A 500 7.42 11.19 -14.43
C PRO A 500 6.92 11.43 -15.83
N ASN A 501 6.57 10.39 -16.57
CA ASN A 501 5.95 10.43 -17.89
C ASN A 501 5.04 9.21 -18.12
N THR A 502 4.15 9.28 -19.07
CA THR A 502 3.37 8.16 -19.63
C THR A 502 3.26 8.35 -21.14
N PRO A 503 2.80 7.37 -21.93
CA PRO A 503 2.57 7.57 -23.36
C PRO A 503 1.57 8.70 -23.69
N ASP A 504 0.71 9.06 -22.75
CA ASP A 504 -0.28 10.15 -22.86
C ASP A 504 0.23 11.48 -22.33
N ILE A 505 1.29 11.48 -21.53
CA ILE A 505 1.69 12.65 -20.77
C ILE A 505 3.21 12.85 -20.84
N LEU A 506 3.60 13.79 -21.69
CA LEU A 506 4.91 14.42 -21.69
C LEU A 506 4.78 15.76 -20.95
N PRO A 507 5.14 15.85 -19.66
CA PRO A 507 4.94 17.07 -18.89
C PRO A 507 5.84 18.20 -19.40
N THR A 508 5.39 19.44 -19.26
CA THR A 508 6.10 20.63 -19.72
C THR A 508 7.55 20.70 -19.21
N ALA A 509 7.78 20.27 -17.97
CA ALA A 509 9.13 20.21 -17.40
C ALA A 509 10.11 19.36 -18.23
N LEU A 510 9.64 18.26 -18.82
CA LEU A 510 10.46 17.42 -19.70
C LEU A 510 10.59 17.98 -21.12
N GLN A 511 9.57 18.69 -21.61
CA GLN A 511 9.58 19.25 -22.99
C GLN A 511 10.69 20.28 -23.18
N TYR A 512 10.92 21.13 -22.18
CA TYR A 512 11.97 22.17 -22.23
C TYR A 512 13.24 21.74 -21.49
N GLY A 513 13.23 20.52 -20.96
CA GLY A 513 14.29 19.97 -20.13
C GLY A 513 15.48 19.48 -20.94
N SER A 514 16.58 19.45 -20.24
CA SER A 514 17.81 18.81 -20.64
C SER A 514 18.00 17.51 -19.84
N ARG A 515 19.04 16.76 -20.10
CA ARG A 515 19.41 15.58 -19.32
C ARG A 515 19.26 15.76 -17.78
N PRO A 516 19.70 16.88 -17.16
CA PRO A 516 19.52 17.12 -15.72
C PRO A 516 18.06 17.09 -15.26
N VAL A 517 17.10 17.58 -16.02
CA VAL A 517 15.68 17.52 -15.64
C VAL A 517 15.18 16.09 -15.58
N PHE A 518 15.48 15.27 -16.59
CA PHE A 518 15.13 13.85 -16.59
C PHE A 518 15.75 13.13 -15.41
N MET A 519 17.04 13.37 -15.12
CA MET A 519 17.72 12.77 -13.96
C MET A 519 17.06 13.21 -12.64
N ALA A 520 16.77 14.50 -12.44
CA ALA A 520 16.13 15.00 -11.23
C ALA A 520 14.72 14.40 -11.05
N ARG A 521 13.93 14.37 -12.14
CA ARG A 521 12.55 13.86 -12.09
C ARG A 521 12.51 12.36 -11.79
N VAL A 522 13.39 11.54 -12.38
CA VAL A 522 13.41 10.11 -12.04
C VAL A 522 13.97 9.85 -10.65
N ALA A 523 14.94 10.65 -10.18
CA ALA A 523 15.44 10.53 -8.81
C ALA A 523 14.35 10.82 -7.78
N LEU A 524 13.56 11.88 -7.98
CA LEU A 524 12.40 12.21 -7.16
C LEU A 524 11.34 11.11 -7.21
N ALA A 525 10.96 10.63 -8.40
CA ALA A 525 9.97 9.57 -8.56
C ALA A 525 10.39 8.29 -7.85
N ALA A 526 11.66 7.90 -8.00
CA ALA A 526 12.22 6.68 -7.44
C ALA A 526 12.42 6.72 -5.93
N THR A 527 12.49 7.90 -5.30
CA THR A 527 12.83 8.02 -3.87
C THR A 527 11.74 8.62 -2.99
N LEU A 528 10.79 9.40 -3.54
CA LEU A 528 9.67 9.94 -2.79
C LEU A 528 8.62 8.88 -2.44
N ALA A 529 8.41 7.90 -3.31
CA ALA A 529 7.46 6.80 -3.09
C ALA A 529 8.13 5.43 -3.15
N ALA A 530 7.46 4.43 -2.57
CA ALA A 530 7.90 3.04 -2.61
C ALA A 530 7.70 2.41 -3.99
N SER A 531 6.74 2.87 -4.79
CA SER A 531 6.50 2.40 -6.15
C SER A 531 6.59 3.54 -7.15
N TYR A 532 7.26 3.29 -8.26
CA TYR A 532 7.36 4.23 -9.38
C TYR A 532 7.43 3.48 -10.71
N GLY A 533 7.20 4.19 -11.81
CA GLY A 533 7.38 3.66 -13.15
C GLY A 533 7.81 4.73 -14.14
N ILE A 534 8.29 4.28 -15.30
CA ILE A 534 8.60 5.14 -16.44
C ILE A 534 8.00 4.54 -17.71
N TYR A 535 7.55 5.41 -18.61
CA TYR A 535 7.37 5.04 -20.00
C TYR A 535 8.76 4.94 -20.63
N GLY A 536 9.22 3.73 -20.71
CA GLY A 536 10.56 3.20 -20.83
C GLY A 536 11.46 3.87 -21.82
N PRO A 537 11.58 3.42 -23.09
CA PRO A 537 12.57 3.97 -24.00
C PRO A 537 12.47 5.48 -24.21
N ALA A 538 11.28 6.03 -24.17
CA ALA A 538 11.07 7.47 -24.26
C ALA A 538 11.74 8.23 -23.12
N TYR A 539 11.79 7.65 -21.92
CA TYR A 539 12.35 8.31 -20.75
C TYR A 539 13.89 8.26 -20.73
N GLU A 540 14.46 7.06 -20.70
CA GLU A 540 15.92 6.94 -20.61
C GLU A 540 16.65 7.42 -21.86
N LEU A 541 15.98 7.50 -23.01
CA LEU A 541 16.52 8.04 -24.25
C LEU A 541 16.20 9.54 -24.44
N LEU A 542 15.63 10.20 -23.42
CA LEU A 542 15.42 11.64 -23.37
C LEU A 542 14.45 12.16 -24.44
N GLU A 543 13.43 11.37 -24.84
CA GLU A 543 12.41 11.87 -25.79
C GLU A 543 11.58 12.97 -25.14
N HIS A 544 11.63 14.16 -25.73
CA HIS A 544 11.07 15.37 -25.16
C HIS A 544 10.26 16.21 -26.16
N ARG A 545 10.06 15.70 -27.39
CA ARG A 545 9.36 16.43 -28.44
C ARG A 545 7.86 16.26 -28.26
N ALA A 546 7.19 17.37 -27.94
CA ALA A 546 5.74 17.41 -27.90
C ALA A 546 5.15 17.60 -29.31
N LEU A 547 3.98 17.01 -29.56
CA LEU A 547 3.23 17.21 -30.80
C LEU A 547 2.88 18.70 -31.03
N ARG A 548 2.66 19.43 -29.94
CA ARG A 548 2.40 20.87 -29.93
C ARG A 548 3.08 21.48 -28.71
N GLU A 549 3.60 22.67 -28.87
CA GLU A 549 4.18 23.43 -27.78
C GLU A 549 3.18 23.55 -26.60
N GLY A 550 3.59 23.17 -25.42
CA GLY A 550 2.74 23.15 -24.23
C GLY A 550 1.65 22.07 -24.20
N GLY A 551 1.54 21.24 -25.24
CA GLY A 551 0.70 20.04 -25.24
C GLY A 551 1.40 18.87 -24.54
N GLU A 552 0.67 17.93 -23.99
CA GLU A 552 1.24 16.78 -23.26
C GLU A 552 1.45 15.55 -24.16
N GLU A 553 1.05 15.60 -25.42
CA GLU A 553 1.17 14.48 -26.36
C GLU A 553 2.57 14.48 -27.01
N TYR A 554 3.18 13.32 -27.08
CA TYR A 554 4.44 13.13 -27.81
C TYR A 554 4.25 13.31 -29.31
N LEU A 555 5.22 13.95 -29.98
CA LEU A 555 5.34 13.90 -31.43
C LEU A 555 5.72 12.47 -31.85
N ASP A 556 5.07 11.97 -32.89
CA ASP A 556 5.26 10.60 -33.40
C ASP A 556 5.06 9.55 -32.28
N SER A 557 3.93 9.71 -31.57
CA SER A 557 3.61 8.90 -30.39
C SER A 557 3.43 7.42 -30.73
N GLU A 558 4.05 6.56 -29.95
CA GLU A 558 3.86 5.09 -30.03
C GLU A 558 2.40 4.63 -29.85
N LYS A 559 1.52 5.51 -29.37
CA LYS A 559 0.09 5.21 -29.33
C LYS A 559 -0.51 5.00 -30.72
N PHE A 560 0.08 5.58 -31.77
CA PHE A 560 -0.47 5.60 -33.12
C PHE A 560 0.48 5.02 -34.17
N GLU A 561 1.75 4.79 -33.81
CA GLU A 561 2.75 4.27 -34.74
C GLU A 561 3.76 3.36 -34.03
N ARG A 562 4.54 2.65 -34.81
CA ARG A 562 5.69 1.89 -34.30
C ARG A 562 6.90 2.82 -34.21
N ARG A 563 7.69 2.65 -33.15
CA ARG A 563 8.97 3.35 -32.98
C ARG A 563 10.11 2.33 -33.00
N HIS A 564 11.24 2.75 -33.52
CA HIS A 564 12.48 1.99 -33.45
C HIS A 564 13.40 2.67 -32.43
N TRP A 565 13.66 2.01 -31.30
CA TRP A 565 14.44 2.55 -30.19
C TRP A 565 15.88 2.06 -30.23
N GLN A 566 16.83 2.99 -30.28
CA GLN A 566 18.26 2.69 -30.16
C GLN A 566 18.66 2.62 -28.68
N LEU A 567 18.46 1.47 -28.03
CA LEU A 567 18.64 1.31 -26.59
C LEU A 567 20.10 1.51 -26.10
N GLN A 568 21.09 1.37 -27.00
CA GLN A 568 22.52 1.45 -26.67
C GLN A 568 23.12 2.81 -27.04
N ARG A 569 22.46 3.89 -26.66
CA ARG A 569 23.00 5.24 -26.85
C ARG A 569 23.86 5.64 -25.65
N ASP A 570 24.99 6.32 -25.92
CA ASP A 570 25.91 6.80 -24.87
C ASP A 570 25.30 7.85 -23.94
N ASP A 571 24.29 8.59 -24.41
CA ASP A 571 23.57 9.60 -23.66
C ASP A 571 22.34 9.04 -22.90
N SER A 572 22.13 7.72 -22.92
CA SER A 572 21.02 7.07 -22.18
C SER A 572 21.15 7.28 -20.67
N LEU A 573 20.00 7.35 -19.99
CA LEU A 573 19.92 7.36 -18.52
C LEU A 573 19.92 5.96 -17.90
N ALA A 574 20.05 4.89 -18.67
CA ALA A 574 19.92 3.52 -18.18
C ALA A 574 20.82 3.23 -16.97
N ASP A 575 22.08 3.66 -16.97
CA ASP A 575 23.01 3.42 -15.87
C ASP A 575 22.64 4.23 -14.61
N PHE A 576 22.15 5.46 -14.78
CA PHE A 576 21.66 6.30 -13.66
C PHE A 576 20.40 5.68 -13.01
N ILE A 577 19.47 5.19 -13.83
CA ILE A 577 18.26 4.49 -13.38
C ILE A 577 18.63 3.19 -12.67
N ALA A 578 19.62 2.44 -13.23
CA ALA A 578 20.12 1.23 -12.58
C ALA A 578 20.71 1.48 -11.20
N ALA A 579 21.45 2.60 -11.03
CA ALA A 579 21.97 3.00 -9.71
C ALA A 579 20.85 3.35 -8.73
N LEU A 580 19.83 4.09 -9.17
CA LEU A 580 18.64 4.40 -8.36
C LEU A 580 17.89 3.13 -7.94
N ASN A 581 17.62 2.22 -8.85
CA ASN A 581 16.91 0.97 -8.56
C ASN A 581 17.72 0.05 -7.64
N ARG A 582 19.05 0.03 -7.74
CA ARG A 582 19.92 -0.65 -6.79
C ARG A 582 19.81 -0.04 -5.41
N ALA A 583 19.93 1.31 -5.31
CA ALA A 583 19.77 2.03 -4.05
C ALA A 583 18.41 1.71 -3.39
N ARG A 584 17.32 1.65 -4.16
CA ARG A 584 15.99 1.28 -3.67
C ARG A 584 15.93 -0.14 -3.13
N ARG A 585 16.52 -1.10 -3.84
CA ARG A 585 16.52 -2.52 -3.49
C ARG A 585 17.33 -2.80 -2.23
N ASP A 586 18.46 -2.13 -2.10
CA ASP A 586 19.40 -2.36 -1.02
C ASP A 586 19.06 -1.59 0.27
N ASN A 587 18.08 -0.66 0.21
CA ASN A 587 17.71 0.19 1.34
C ASN A 587 16.21 0.07 1.69
N PRO A 588 15.88 -0.67 2.77
CA PRO A 588 14.49 -0.82 3.23
C PRO A 588 13.76 0.50 3.47
N ALA A 589 14.46 1.57 3.83
CA ALA A 589 13.89 2.91 3.98
C ALA A 589 13.17 3.39 2.72
N LEU A 590 13.68 3.05 1.51
CA LEU A 590 13.08 3.44 0.24
C LEU A 590 11.91 2.54 -0.19
N GLN A 591 11.65 1.45 0.53
CA GLN A 591 10.61 0.47 0.22
C GLN A 591 9.29 0.72 0.97
N HIS A 592 9.20 1.84 1.70
CA HIS A 592 8.03 2.27 2.46
C HIS A 592 7.70 3.74 2.21
N ASP A 593 6.43 4.10 2.25
CA ASP A 593 6.00 5.50 2.09
C ASP A 593 5.95 6.27 3.42
N HIS A 594 5.66 5.59 4.52
CA HIS A 594 5.34 6.20 5.82
C HIS A 594 6.55 6.87 6.51
N GLY A 595 7.78 6.46 6.16
CA GLY A 595 9.01 7.01 6.73
C GLY A 595 9.47 8.34 6.14
N LEU A 596 8.75 8.88 5.14
CA LEU A 596 9.12 10.13 4.47
C LEU A 596 8.96 11.34 5.39
N ARG A 597 10.03 12.15 5.48
CA ARG A 597 10.06 13.45 6.20
C ARG A 597 10.84 14.46 5.37
N PHE A 598 10.24 15.61 5.07
CA PHE A 598 10.95 16.70 4.43
C PHE A 598 11.84 17.42 5.43
N LEU A 599 13.05 17.77 4.98
CA LEU A 599 14.07 18.44 5.77
C LEU A 599 14.14 19.91 5.37
N LYS A 600 14.49 20.78 6.34
CA LYS A 600 14.75 22.18 6.03
C LYS A 600 16.06 22.31 5.27
N ILE A 601 16.03 23.11 4.22
CA ILE A 601 17.20 23.53 3.48
C ILE A 601 17.01 24.99 3.05
N ASP A 602 18.04 25.83 3.20
CA ASP A 602 17.99 27.28 3.03
C ASP A 602 18.09 27.75 1.56
N ASN A 603 17.77 26.87 0.61
CA ASN A 603 17.70 27.16 -0.82
C ASN A 603 16.39 26.63 -1.41
N GLU A 604 15.65 27.49 -2.11
CA GLU A 604 14.36 27.14 -2.72
C GLU A 604 14.49 26.25 -3.96
N GLN A 605 15.65 26.18 -4.57
CA GLN A 605 15.93 25.30 -5.69
C GLN A 605 16.44 23.91 -5.25
N LEU A 606 16.62 23.70 -3.97
CA LEU A 606 16.98 22.40 -3.40
C LEU A 606 15.80 21.85 -2.59
N ILE A 607 15.42 20.61 -2.88
CA ILE A 607 14.49 19.84 -2.06
C ILE A 607 15.26 18.76 -1.30
N ALA A 608 15.04 18.66 0.00
CA ALA A 608 15.70 17.68 0.87
C ALA A 608 14.65 16.90 1.67
N TYR A 609 14.84 15.59 1.79
CA TYR A 609 14.00 14.73 2.60
C TYR A 609 14.75 13.49 3.07
N SER A 610 14.26 12.88 4.13
CA SER A 610 14.71 11.59 4.63
C SER A 610 13.60 10.55 4.53
N LYS A 611 14.01 9.31 4.37
CA LYS A 611 13.16 8.12 4.56
C LYS A 611 13.82 7.20 5.56
N THR A 612 13.04 6.67 6.50
CA THR A 612 13.53 5.74 7.51
C THR A 612 12.69 4.48 7.48
N SER A 613 13.33 3.31 7.56
CA SER A 613 12.65 2.02 7.63
C SER A 613 11.80 1.92 8.89
N PRO A 614 10.73 1.10 8.90
CA PRO A 614 9.82 0.98 10.05
C PRO A 614 10.51 0.56 11.36
N ASP A 615 11.60 -0.21 11.27
CA ASP A 615 12.40 -0.65 12.41
C ASP A 615 13.49 0.35 12.83
N GLY A 616 13.61 1.47 12.10
CA GLY A 616 14.62 2.51 12.36
C GLY A 616 16.07 2.14 11.98
N SER A 617 16.30 0.95 11.42
CA SER A 617 17.64 0.43 11.15
C SER A 617 18.32 1.04 9.93
N ASN A 618 17.54 1.60 9.00
CA ASN A 618 18.03 2.16 7.75
C ASN A 618 17.41 3.54 7.51
N THR A 619 18.25 4.54 7.28
CA THR A 619 17.83 5.91 6.92
C THR A 619 18.57 6.36 5.67
N VAL A 620 17.81 6.87 4.71
CA VAL A 620 18.32 7.47 3.47
C VAL A 620 17.90 8.92 3.42
N ILE A 621 18.83 9.81 3.10
CA ILE A 621 18.62 11.25 2.89
C ILE A 621 18.78 11.53 1.40
N CYS A 622 17.78 12.14 0.80
CA CYS A 622 17.78 12.56 -0.59
C CYS A 622 17.81 14.07 -0.66
N VAL A 623 18.68 14.60 -1.52
CA VAL A 623 18.69 16.03 -1.87
C VAL A 623 18.72 16.15 -3.37
N VAL A 624 17.80 16.94 -3.95
CA VAL A 624 17.66 17.10 -5.40
C VAL A 624 17.66 18.58 -5.76
N ASN A 625 18.47 18.91 -6.76
CA ASN A 625 18.49 20.22 -7.38
C ASN A 625 17.36 20.30 -8.41
N LEU A 626 16.43 21.23 -8.23
CA LEU A 626 15.30 21.50 -9.09
C LEU A 626 15.62 22.49 -10.23
N ASP A 627 16.77 23.17 -10.15
CA ASP A 627 17.27 24.05 -11.21
C ASP A 627 18.16 23.23 -12.17
N PRO A 628 17.73 23.01 -13.42
CA PRO A 628 18.48 22.19 -14.36
C PRO A 628 19.70 22.87 -14.97
N LEU A 629 19.83 24.18 -14.76
CA LEU A 629 20.83 25.01 -15.46
C LEU A 629 22.00 25.39 -14.57
N HIS A 630 21.74 25.61 -13.27
CA HIS A 630 22.75 26.18 -12.36
C HIS A 630 23.06 25.23 -11.21
N GLU A 631 24.31 25.23 -10.83
CA GLU A 631 24.76 24.64 -9.57
C GLU A 631 24.04 25.35 -8.41
N GLN A 632 23.50 24.53 -7.49
CA GLN A 632 22.81 25.02 -6.31
C GLN A 632 23.49 24.49 -5.06
N SER A 633 23.54 25.31 -4.03
CA SER A 633 24.08 24.92 -2.73
C SER A 633 23.21 25.42 -1.58
N GLY A 634 23.28 24.74 -0.46
CA GLY A 634 22.51 25.10 0.72
C GLY A 634 22.91 24.30 1.95
N TRP A 635 22.36 24.70 3.09
CA TRP A 635 22.55 24.03 4.36
C TRP A 635 21.30 23.22 4.71
N VAL A 636 21.45 21.90 4.76
CA VAL A 636 20.38 20.99 5.20
C VAL A 636 20.42 20.85 6.72
N GLU A 637 19.23 20.87 7.35
CA GLU A 637 19.04 20.66 8.78
C GLU A 637 18.45 19.28 9.04
N LEU A 638 19.14 18.51 9.90
CA LEU A 638 18.75 17.14 10.29
C LEU A 638 18.17 17.13 11.69
N ASP A 639 17.15 16.32 11.88
CA ASP A 639 16.70 15.87 13.20
C ASP A 639 17.59 14.69 13.65
N THR A 640 18.73 15.02 14.26
CA THR A 640 19.74 14.03 14.65
C THR A 640 19.22 13.05 15.71
N GLU A 641 18.32 13.49 16.59
CA GLU A 641 17.71 12.64 17.61
C GLU A 641 16.79 11.60 16.97
N ALA A 642 15.89 12.03 16.09
CA ALA A 642 14.99 11.13 15.37
C ALA A 642 15.72 10.16 14.43
N MET A 643 16.91 10.55 13.94
CA MET A 643 17.77 9.72 13.09
C MET A 643 18.74 8.82 13.89
N GLY A 644 18.75 8.90 15.21
CA GLY A 644 19.59 8.07 16.08
C GLY A 644 21.08 8.38 15.97
N VAL A 645 21.45 9.62 15.58
CA VAL A 645 22.85 10.08 15.50
C VAL A 645 23.14 11.13 16.58
N SER A 646 24.37 11.11 17.09
CA SER A 646 24.79 12.11 18.06
C SER A 646 25.06 13.46 17.38
N ALA A 647 24.51 14.53 17.95
CA ALA A 647 24.78 15.88 17.48
C ALA A 647 26.27 16.34 17.69
N GLN A 648 27.02 15.61 18.51
CA GLN A 648 28.41 15.90 18.85
C GLN A 648 29.41 14.97 18.17
N GLN A 649 28.95 13.96 17.44
CA GLN A 649 29.82 13.00 16.75
C GLN A 649 29.67 13.10 15.25
N ALA A 650 30.76 12.92 14.54
CA ALA A 650 30.71 12.80 13.09
C ALA A 650 30.08 11.46 12.68
N PHE A 651 29.34 11.49 11.58
CA PHE A 651 28.74 10.31 10.96
C PHE A 651 28.97 10.34 9.44
N GLN A 652 28.89 9.17 8.83
CA GLN A 652 29.14 9.05 7.40
C GLN A 652 27.84 9.10 6.62
N MET A 653 27.84 9.86 5.54
CA MET A 653 26.82 9.82 4.48
C MET A 653 27.44 9.18 3.24
N HIS A 654 26.87 8.07 2.79
CA HIS A 654 27.31 7.35 1.60
C HIS A 654 26.32 7.60 0.46
N ASP A 655 26.73 8.36 -0.55
CA ASP A 655 25.94 8.59 -1.75
C ASP A 655 25.92 7.33 -2.63
N LEU A 656 24.74 6.75 -2.78
CA LEU A 656 24.51 5.47 -3.46
C LEU A 656 24.52 5.61 -4.99
N ILE A 657 24.50 6.83 -5.51
CA ILE A 657 24.58 7.11 -6.95
C ILE A 657 26.03 7.22 -7.41
N SER A 658 26.83 8.02 -6.71
CA SER A 658 28.24 8.29 -7.07
C SER A 658 29.24 7.43 -6.32
N ASP A 659 28.80 6.61 -5.36
CA ASP A 659 29.63 5.89 -4.38
C ASP A 659 30.54 6.79 -3.52
N THR A 660 30.26 8.09 -3.46
CA THR A 660 31.04 9.05 -2.69
C THR A 660 30.64 9.02 -1.22
N ARG A 661 31.61 9.16 -0.34
CA ARG A 661 31.40 9.20 1.12
C ARG A 661 31.71 10.57 1.67
N PHE A 662 30.74 11.13 2.40
CA PHE A 662 30.86 12.43 3.06
C PHE A 662 30.91 12.23 4.58
N LEU A 663 31.74 13.02 5.26
CA LEU A 663 31.74 13.09 6.71
C LEU A 663 30.93 14.31 7.14
N TRP A 664 29.77 14.04 7.78
CA TRP A 664 28.92 15.08 8.33
C TRP A 664 29.05 15.20 9.83
N ASN A 665 28.75 16.37 10.38
CA ASN A 665 28.89 16.65 11.80
C ASN A 665 27.72 17.53 12.30
N GLY A 666 27.03 17.06 13.32
CA GLY A 666 25.91 17.81 13.90
C GLY A 666 24.69 17.89 12.99
N ALA A 667 23.78 18.78 13.35
CA ALA A 667 22.49 18.87 12.70
C ALA A 667 22.50 19.65 11.36
N ARG A 668 23.50 20.50 11.11
CA ARG A 668 23.52 21.38 9.94
C ARG A 668 24.71 21.09 9.06
N ASN A 669 24.45 20.66 7.81
CA ASN A 669 25.48 20.23 6.87
C ASN A 669 25.32 20.88 5.51
N PHE A 670 26.43 21.24 4.87
CA PHE A 670 26.48 21.90 3.58
C PHE A 670 26.36 20.90 2.44
N ILE A 671 25.54 21.22 1.43
CA ILE A 671 25.38 20.46 0.19
C ILE A 671 25.55 21.39 -1.00
N GLN A 672 26.14 20.84 -2.06
CA GLN A 672 26.32 21.49 -3.35
C GLN A 672 26.05 20.47 -4.45
N LEU A 673 25.19 20.80 -5.40
CA LEU A 673 24.75 19.93 -6.49
C LEU A 673 24.88 20.64 -7.84
N ASP A 674 25.85 20.19 -8.64
CA ASP A 674 25.98 20.56 -10.05
C ASP A 674 25.06 19.69 -10.92
N PRO A 675 24.01 20.24 -11.55
CA PRO A 675 23.05 19.45 -12.29
C PRO A 675 23.67 18.78 -13.54
N GLN A 676 24.77 19.33 -14.07
CA GLN A 676 25.47 18.74 -15.22
C GLN A 676 26.24 17.45 -14.85
N ARG A 677 26.59 17.29 -13.58
CA ARG A 677 27.22 16.06 -13.04
C ARG A 677 26.19 15.11 -12.49
N SER A 678 25.47 15.53 -11.48
CA SER A 678 24.35 14.84 -10.87
C SER A 678 23.43 15.84 -10.17
N PRO A 679 22.15 15.93 -10.56
CA PRO A 679 21.18 16.79 -9.87
C PRO A 679 20.73 16.25 -8.52
N ALA A 680 21.16 15.04 -8.13
CA ALA A 680 20.65 14.38 -6.95
C ALA A 680 21.76 13.66 -6.17
N HIS A 681 21.66 13.71 -4.84
CA HIS A 681 22.29 12.78 -3.92
C HIS A 681 21.24 11.88 -3.27
N VAL A 682 21.52 10.59 -3.21
CA VAL A 682 20.74 9.57 -2.48
C VAL A 682 21.69 8.92 -1.47
N MET A 683 21.67 9.42 -0.24
CA MET A 683 22.71 9.14 0.73
C MET A 683 22.21 8.24 1.86
N GLN A 684 22.85 7.09 2.04
CA GLN A 684 22.63 6.23 3.20
C GLN A 684 23.35 6.81 4.43
N LEU A 685 22.61 6.97 5.52
CA LEU A 685 23.15 7.35 6.82
C LEU A 685 23.82 6.14 7.49
N ARG A 686 25.09 6.32 7.88
CA ARG A 686 25.87 5.36 8.69
C ARG A 686 26.23 6.00 10.02
N ALA A 687 25.44 5.74 11.04
CA ALA A 687 25.52 6.38 12.35
C ALA A 687 26.78 6.03 13.16
N ARG A 688 27.44 4.91 12.85
CA ARG A 688 28.70 4.51 13.51
C ARG A 688 29.82 4.54 12.49
N LEU A 689 30.79 5.42 12.72
CA LEU A 689 32.12 5.23 12.19
C LEU A 689 32.71 4.08 12.98
N HIS A 690 32.82 2.91 12.36
CA HIS A 690 33.44 1.75 12.95
C HIS A 690 34.93 2.05 13.29
N ARG A 691 35.50 1.28 14.21
CA ARG A 691 36.93 1.36 14.53
C ARG A 691 37.76 1.00 13.30
N GLU A 692 39.05 1.33 13.28
CA GLU A 692 39.99 1.08 12.17
C GLU A 692 39.90 -0.33 11.56
N ASN A 693 39.40 -1.34 12.29
CA ASN A 693 39.26 -2.73 11.83
C ASN A 693 37.96 -3.01 11.03
N ASP A 694 37.08 -2.02 10.91
CA ASP A 694 35.78 -2.21 10.21
C ASP A 694 35.76 -1.51 8.85
N PHE A 695 36.86 -0.94 8.42
CA PHE A 695 37.02 -0.44 7.05
C PHE A 695 37.42 -1.59 6.15
N ASP A 696 36.51 -1.95 5.24
CA ASP A 696 36.85 -2.81 4.10
C ASP A 696 37.79 -2.05 3.15
N TYR A 697 39.06 -1.97 3.52
CA TYR A 697 40.11 -1.42 2.68
C TYR A 697 40.50 -2.31 1.52
N PHE A 698 39.83 -3.46 1.37
CA PHE A 698 40.21 -4.52 0.42
C PHE A 698 39.01 -5.12 -0.33
N LEU A 699 38.03 -4.30 -0.73
CA LEU A 699 37.07 -4.74 -1.74
C LEU A 699 37.09 -3.81 -2.94
#